data_6cb645831a2024043a089d2152572a48
#
_entry.id   6cb645831a2024043a089d2152572a48
#
_cell.length_a   1.000
_cell.length_b   1.000
_cell.length_c   1.000
_cell.angle_alpha   90.00
_cell.angle_beta   90.00
_cell.angle_gamma   90.00
#
_symmetry.space_group_name_H-M   'P 1'
#
loop_
_entity.id
_entity.type
_entity.pdbx_description
1 polymer ?
#
loop_
_entity_poly.entity_id
_entity_poly.type
_entity_poly.pdbx_seq_one_letter_code
_entity_poly.pdbx_strand_id
1 'polypeptide(L)'
;MQPPTASSARGARATVTPLGIHARPRPPGSPALGWAAIAVAVVFAASPLADGYFDFNVWGAIALGAMVLVVVLTRIARPAFTRYGVAAGAGLAILLALSTGSMLWAESKDSAWTEVNRLALYGTLFAIVLLGVRDRRTGRVIVLILGSAALLTSLWLCTTFVLGASQGAFLTRRLNAPIGYINGTAGLLVMGVWPWIAYAEGASHRLARSGALAAAAVIAGTLVLTQSRAVVPATILSAVLVVLCTGGRTRRAVNLVLICASVAVALPWTLAVYSTGGAADRLLLPSHGLLRAAGAAILVAALAAGLARLALSRLADRLGAERRQLVQRRLGWTLAVATVLVVTIGSVVGAPFVSRQYRSFTALHINENASTRFTDASGYRYDLWRVAAREFEQHPFGGLGAGNYDAAYYRLRRNPEYVIEPHSLELQMAAELGVGGIIALLIFCGAILSACWARRGTLASEDRVIKLAAAGMFAAWLIDTSVDWTYDIPGLAGVAVVAAGLLVVPARVTAGSVPAARTRSRRGQAGTVLALAILALLAASVGRQYAATRYQQAGAAEVARSPRAAISTLAEAQKLDPDSLETLYSLAASYAREDNYARARDTLLLAAAREPDNYVPPALLGDLALRRGDTSLAAVEYRRALALNPTDPELLQAVATR
;
A
#
# COMPACT_ATOMS: atom_id res chain seq x y z
N MET A 1 -15.50 -90.73 -50.62
CA MET A 1 -14.66 -90.37 -49.46
C MET A 1 -13.89 -89.17 -49.92
N GLN A 2 -14.25 -88.03 -49.31
CA GLN A 2 -13.84 -86.72 -49.76
C GLN A 2 -12.43 -86.36 -49.30
N PRO A 3 -11.65 -85.58 -50.09
CA PRO A 3 -10.36 -85.04 -49.67
C PRO A 3 -10.52 -83.69 -48.92
N PRO A 4 -9.51 -83.27 -48.16
CA PRO A 4 -9.59 -82.05 -47.35
C PRO A 4 -9.25 -80.82 -48.16
N THR A 5 -9.92 -79.75 -47.85
CA THR A 5 -9.87 -78.41 -48.44
C THR A 5 -8.60 -77.66 -48.03
N ALA A 6 -7.99 -76.96 -48.99
CA ALA A 6 -6.84 -76.07 -48.81
C ALA A 6 -7.18 -74.80 -48.04
N SER A 7 -6.36 -74.48 -47.02
CA SER A 7 -6.37 -73.22 -46.30
C SER A 7 -5.48 -72.17 -47.02
N SER A 8 -6.09 -71.07 -47.39
CA SER A 8 -5.41 -69.93 -48.01
C SER A 8 -4.67 -69.09 -46.95
N ALA A 9 -3.36 -69.02 -47.05
CA ALA A 9 -2.54 -68.08 -46.27
C ALA A 9 -2.76 -66.65 -46.78
N ARG A 10 -3.41 -65.84 -46.00
CA ARG A 10 -3.44 -64.36 -46.15
C ARG A 10 -2.20 -63.77 -45.52
N GLY A 11 -1.36 -63.13 -46.34
CA GLY A 11 -0.17 -62.42 -45.93
C GLY A 11 -0.47 -61.28 -44.97
N ALA A 12 0.17 -61.29 -43.81
CA ALA A 12 0.19 -60.18 -42.87
C ALA A 12 0.99 -59.01 -43.47
N ARG A 13 0.29 -57.94 -43.85
CA ARG A 13 0.91 -56.64 -44.11
C ARG A 13 1.37 -56.10 -42.82
N ALA A 14 2.67 -55.98 -42.54
CA ALA A 14 3.24 -55.22 -41.46
C ALA A 14 2.91 -53.75 -41.70
N THR A 15 2.03 -53.19 -40.87
CA THR A 15 1.80 -51.75 -40.75
C THR A 15 3.03 -51.14 -40.08
N VAL A 16 3.87 -50.46 -40.84
CA VAL A 16 4.94 -49.60 -40.35
C VAL A 16 4.28 -48.43 -39.61
N THR A 17 4.33 -48.45 -38.28
CA THR A 17 3.94 -47.34 -37.45
C THR A 17 4.91 -46.17 -37.74
N PRO A 18 4.43 -44.96 -38.11
CA PRO A 18 5.33 -43.83 -38.30
C PRO A 18 6.01 -43.51 -36.99
N LEU A 19 7.33 -43.41 -36.99
CA LEU A 19 8.18 -42.93 -35.92
C LEU A 19 7.54 -41.66 -35.34
N GLY A 20 7.07 -41.73 -34.10
CA GLY A 20 6.56 -40.61 -33.37
C GLY A 20 7.64 -39.52 -33.34
N ILE A 21 7.41 -38.45 -34.05
CA ILE A 21 8.17 -37.22 -33.89
C ILE A 21 7.87 -36.76 -32.48
N HIS A 22 8.76 -37.12 -31.54
CA HIS A 22 8.74 -36.51 -30.19
C HIS A 22 8.83 -35.01 -30.40
N ALA A 23 7.69 -34.33 -30.27
CA ALA A 23 7.64 -32.88 -30.22
C ALA A 23 8.60 -32.44 -29.12
N ARG A 24 9.72 -31.85 -29.51
CA ARG A 24 10.69 -31.27 -28.57
C ARG A 24 9.90 -30.39 -27.59
N PRO A 25 10.06 -30.56 -26.25
CA PRO A 25 9.43 -29.70 -25.30
C PRO A 25 9.81 -28.26 -25.68
N ARG A 26 8.80 -27.43 -25.92
CA ARG A 26 9.02 -26.01 -26.22
C ARG A 26 9.82 -25.41 -25.06
N PRO A 27 10.83 -24.55 -25.33
CA PRO A 27 11.63 -23.95 -24.29
C PRO A 27 10.70 -23.26 -23.29
N PRO A 28 10.95 -23.39 -21.97
CA PRO A 28 10.22 -22.67 -20.95
C PRO A 28 10.23 -21.18 -21.32
N GLY A 29 9.11 -20.48 -21.10
CA GLY A 29 8.99 -19.05 -21.40
C GLY A 29 10.24 -18.32 -20.93
N SER A 30 10.72 -17.38 -21.75
CA SER A 30 12.02 -16.70 -21.52
C SER A 30 12.21 -16.39 -20.03
N PRO A 31 13.26 -16.89 -19.37
CA PRO A 31 13.51 -16.63 -17.94
C PRO A 31 13.59 -15.12 -17.63
N ALA A 32 13.93 -14.31 -18.63
CA ALA A 32 13.96 -12.85 -18.52
C ALA A 32 12.63 -12.23 -18.07
N LEU A 33 11.49 -12.82 -18.44
CA LEU A 33 10.16 -12.35 -18.02
C LEU A 33 9.98 -12.46 -16.50
N GLY A 34 10.34 -13.61 -15.93
CA GLY A 34 10.26 -13.84 -14.48
C GLY A 34 11.20 -12.93 -13.71
N TRP A 35 12.41 -12.72 -14.20
CA TRP A 35 13.40 -11.84 -13.55
C TRP A 35 12.94 -10.38 -13.49
N ALA A 36 12.23 -9.89 -14.51
CA ALA A 36 11.66 -8.54 -14.47
C ALA A 36 10.65 -8.34 -13.33
N ALA A 37 9.73 -9.28 -13.15
CA ALA A 37 8.77 -9.23 -12.04
C ALA A 37 9.44 -9.42 -10.67
N ILE A 38 10.48 -10.26 -10.59
CA ILE A 38 11.29 -10.42 -9.37
C ILE A 38 12.05 -9.13 -9.05
N ALA A 39 12.66 -8.46 -10.03
CA ALA A 39 13.36 -7.19 -9.83
C ALA A 39 12.44 -6.11 -9.25
N VAL A 40 11.21 -6.00 -9.77
CA VAL A 40 10.20 -5.11 -9.20
C VAL A 40 9.88 -5.48 -7.75
N ALA A 41 9.70 -6.77 -7.44
CA ALA A 41 9.46 -7.20 -6.06
C ALA A 41 10.63 -6.85 -5.13
N VAL A 42 11.88 -6.96 -5.59
CA VAL A 42 13.08 -6.56 -4.82
C VAL A 42 13.07 -5.05 -4.56
N VAL A 43 12.81 -4.24 -5.59
CA VAL A 43 12.73 -2.78 -5.44
C VAL A 43 11.69 -2.42 -4.40
N PHE A 44 10.47 -2.96 -4.47
CA PHE A 44 9.41 -2.62 -3.51
C PHE A 44 9.62 -3.24 -2.12
N ALA A 45 10.32 -4.35 -2.01
CA ALA A 45 10.78 -4.90 -0.73
C ALA A 45 11.85 -4.02 -0.06
N ALA A 46 12.61 -3.25 -0.84
CA ALA A 46 13.61 -2.31 -0.33
C ALA A 46 13.00 -0.95 0.09
N SER A 47 11.71 -0.71 -0.12
CA SER A 47 11.06 0.57 0.21
C SER A 47 11.24 1.02 1.68
N PRO A 48 11.36 0.12 2.68
CA PRO A 48 11.67 0.53 4.05
C PRO A 48 13.01 1.26 4.23
N LEU A 49 13.94 1.11 3.28
CA LEU A 49 15.25 1.77 3.32
C LEU A 49 15.22 3.22 2.82
N ALA A 50 14.08 3.68 2.29
CA ALA A 50 13.90 5.02 1.76
C ALA A 50 12.46 5.50 2.05
N ASP A 51 12.08 5.51 3.32
CA ASP A 51 10.84 6.07 3.87
C ASP A 51 9.56 5.64 3.09
N GLY A 52 9.52 4.37 2.66
CA GLY A 52 8.39 3.85 1.87
C GLY A 52 8.29 4.46 0.47
N TYR A 53 9.32 5.10 -0.02
CA TYR A 53 9.32 5.84 -1.29
C TYR A 53 8.31 6.99 -1.31
N PHE A 54 8.21 7.73 -0.19
CA PHE A 54 7.31 8.88 -0.11
C PHE A 54 7.78 10.04 -1.02
N ASP A 55 9.10 10.30 -1.06
CA ASP A 55 9.68 11.35 -1.90
C ASP A 55 9.52 11.04 -3.40
N PHE A 56 8.99 12.03 -4.14
CA PHE A 56 8.84 11.94 -5.60
C PHE A 56 10.15 11.64 -6.34
N ASN A 57 11.27 12.17 -5.88
CA ASN A 57 12.57 11.89 -6.51
C ASN A 57 12.94 10.41 -6.46
N VAL A 58 12.46 9.66 -5.48
CA VAL A 58 12.69 8.22 -5.36
C VAL A 58 11.72 7.47 -6.26
N TRP A 59 10.41 7.66 -6.06
CA TRP A 59 9.43 6.86 -6.80
C TRP A 59 9.27 7.29 -8.27
N GLY A 60 9.54 8.56 -8.60
CA GLY A 60 9.53 9.02 -9.99
C GLY A 60 10.61 8.34 -10.83
N ALA A 61 11.83 8.21 -10.28
CA ALA A 61 12.91 7.44 -10.92
C ALA A 61 12.54 5.97 -11.10
N ILE A 62 11.92 5.35 -10.07
CA ILE A 62 11.42 3.96 -10.13
C ILE A 62 10.34 3.83 -11.21
N ALA A 63 9.42 4.80 -11.31
CA ALA A 63 8.37 4.80 -12.33
C ALA A 63 8.95 4.82 -13.75
N LEU A 64 9.93 5.68 -14.03
CA LEU A 64 10.62 5.73 -15.32
C LEU A 64 11.28 4.40 -15.67
N GLY A 65 12.03 3.81 -14.72
CA GLY A 65 12.66 2.50 -14.90
C GLY A 65 11.63 1.39 -15.16
N ALA A 66 10.51 1.41 -14.44
CA ALA A 66 9.41 0.46 -14.61
C ALA A 66 8.74 0.61 -15.99
N MET A 67 8.52 1.84 -16.47
CA MET A 67 7.96 2.11 -17.80
C MET A 67 8.86 1.59 -18.92
N VAL A 68 10.18 1.81 -18.83
CA VAL A 68 11.16 1.22 -19.75
C VAL A 68 11.06 -0.31 -19.74
N LEU A 69 10.95 -0.90 -18.55
CA LEU A 69 10.82 -2.35 -18.40
C LEU A 69 9.55 -2.89 -19.08
N VAL A 70 8.41 -2.18 -19.00
CA VAL A 70 7.17 -2.56 -19.72
C VAL A 70 7.41 -2.56 -21.23
N VAL A 71 8.10 -1.55 -21.79
CA VAL A 71 8.44 -1.50 -23.22
C VAL A 71 9.22 -2.75 -23.62
N VAL A 72 10.25 -3.12 -22.86
CA VAL A 72 11.04 -4.35 -23.11
C VAL A 72 10.16 -5.59 -23.03
N LEU A 73 9.33 -5.71 -21.97
CA LEU A 73 8.46 -6.87 -21.78
C LEU A 73 7.44 -7.03 -22.90
N THR A 74 6.89 -5.95 -23.46
CA THR A 74 5.94 -6.03 -24.59
C THR A 74 6.54 -6.62 -25.87
N ARG A 75 7.87 -6.56 -26.01
CA ARG A 75 8.60 -7.14 -27.16
C ARG A 75 8.77 -8.65 -27.04
N ILE A 76 8.95 -9.16 -25.82
CA ILE A 76 9.29 -10.56 -25.54
C ILE A 76 8.12 -11.38 -24.97
N ALA A 77 7.19 -10.72 -24.26
CA ALA A 77 6.05 -11.38 -23.65
C ALA A 77 4.91 -11.64 -24.65
N ARG A 78 4.30 -12.81 -24.53
CA ARG A 78 3.01 -13.11 -25.17
C ARG A 78 1.94 -13.02 -24.09
N PRO A 79 1.18 -11.93 -24.02
CA PRO A 79 0.23 -11.73 -22.93
C PRO A 79 -0.89 -12.78 -22.96
N ALA A 80 -1.14 -13.38 -21.81
CA ALA A 80 -2.30 -14.24 -21.58
C ALA A 80 -3.08 -13.59 -20.41
N PHE A 81 -3.99 -12.71 -20.74
CA PHE A 81 -4.79 -11.99 -19.75
C PHE A 81 -6.03 -12.80 -19.36
N THR A 82 -6.32 -12.87 -18.07
CA THR A 82 -7.60 -13.36 -17.58
C THR A 82 -8.64 -12.23 -17.68
N ARG A 83 -9.94 -12.57 -17.71
CA ARG A 83 -11.01 -11.58 -17.65
C ARG A 83 -10.88 -10.66 -16.43
N TYR A 84 -10.42 -11.21 -15.31
CA TYR A 84 -10.21 -10.45 -14.08
C TYR A 84 -9.01 -9.48 -14.20
N GLY A 85 -7.92 -9.91 -14.83
CA GLY A 85 -6.78 -9.03 -15.09
C GLY A 85 -7.12 -7.89 -16.04
N VAL A 86 -7.96 -8.16 -17.06
CA VAL A 86 -8.47 -7.12 -17.96
C VAL A 86 -9.37 -6.13 -17.21
N ALA A 87 -10.31 -6.63 -16.39
CA ALA A 87 -11.21 -5.77 -15.62
C ALA A 87 -10.46 -4.91 -14.58
N ALA A 88 -9.49 -5.51 -13.86
CA ALA A 88 -8.68 -4.74 -12.91
C ALA A 88 -7.83 -3.68 -13.64
N GLY A 89 -7.20 -4.04 -14.76
CA GLY A 89 -6.48 -3.08 -15.60
C GLY A 89 -7.36 -1.96 -16.14
N ALA A 90 -8.62 -2.27 -16.51
CA ALA A 90 -9.60 -1.27 -16.92
C ALA A 90 -9.96 -0.31 -15.77
N GLY A 91 -10.16 -0.81 -14.53
CA GLY A 91 -10.37 0.02 -13.35
C GLY A 91 -9.24 1.03 -13.13
N LEU A 92 -7.97 0.56 -13.18
CA LEU A 92 -6.80 1.46 -13.08
C LEU A 92 -6.72 2.45 -14.24
N ALA A 93 -7.04 2.03 -15.46
CA ALA A 93 -7.03 2.91 -16.63
C ALA A 93 -8.12 3.99 -16.54
N ILE A 94 -9.31 3.66 -16.01
CA ILE A 94 -10.38 4.62 -15.77
C ILE A 94 -9.97 5.63 -14.68
N LEU A 95 -9.37 5.17 -13.56
CA LEU A 95 -8.83 6.07 -12.53
C LEU A 95 -7.81 7.04 -13.14
N LEU A 96 -6.85 6.53 -13.90
CA LEU A 96 -5.84 7.36 -14.57
C LEU A 96 -6.48 8.37 -15.53
N ALA A 97 -7.48 7.96 -16.31
CA ALA A 97 -8.17 8.85 -17.24
C ALA A 97 -8.98 9.92 -16.52
N LEU A 98 -9.69 9.57 -15.43
CA LEU A 98 -10.44 10.52 -14.61
C LEU A 98 -9.50 11.52 -13.93
N SER A 99 -8.41 11.06 -13.31
CA SER A 99 -7.41 11.94 -12.69
C SER A 99 -6.75 12.88 -13.72
N THR A 100 -6.44 12.37 -14.93
CA THR A 100 -5.91 13.22 -16.01
C THR A 100 -6.95 14.24 -16.45
N GLY A 101 -8.21 13.83 -16.63
CA GLY A 101 -9.31 14.72 -17.00
C GLY A 101 -9.59 15.78 -15.93
N SER A 102 -9.45 15.43 -14.65
CA SER A 102 -9.69 16.35 -13.54
C SER A 102 -8.74 17.56 -13.50
N MET A 103 -7.56 17.47 -14.13
CA MET A 103 -6.66 18.63 -14.31
C MET A 103 -7.31 19.82 -15.04
N LEU A 104 -8.43 19.61 -15.73
CA LEU A 104 -9.17 20.69 -16.41
C LEU A 104 -9.92 21.60 -15.44
N TRP A 105 -10.33 21.08 -14.26
CA TRP A 105 -11.09 21.82 -13.25
C TRP A 105 -10.47 21.82 -11.86
N ALA A 106 -9.46 20.97 -11.61
CA ALA A 106 -8.70 20.95 -10.36
C ALA A 106 -8.08 22.33 -10.08
N GLU A 107 -8.18 22.82 -8.85
CA GLU A 107 -7.57 24.06 -8.42
C GLU A 107 -6.05 23.91 -8.38
N SER A 108 -5.53 22.92 -7.64
CA SER A 108 -4.12 22.54 -7.68
C SER A 108 -3.86 21.56 -8.82
N LYS A 109 -3.33 22.08 -9.93
CA LYS A 109 -2.95 21.26 -11.08
C LYS A 109 -1.70 20.44 -10.81
N ASP A 110 -0.78 20.95 -9.99
CA ASP A 110 0.44 20.25 -9.56
C ASP A 110 0.09 19.00 -8.74
N SER A 111 -0.83 19.11 -7.76
CA SER A 111 -1.34 17.96 -7.00
C SER A 111 -2.01 16.94 -7.91
N ALA A 112 -2.87 17.38 -8.83
CA ALA A 112 -3.53 16.49 -9.78
C ALA A 112 -2.52 15.78 -10.71
N TRP A 113 -1.48 16.48 -11.13
CA TRP A 113 -0.38 15.92 -11.94
C TRP A 113 0.39 14.84 -11.18
N THR A 114 0.67 15.08 -9.90
CA THR A 114 1.33 14.09 -9.01
C THR A 114 0.50 12.80 -8.90
N GLU A 115 -0.83 12.92 -8.71
CA GLU A 115 -1.74 11.76 -8.68
C GLU A 115 -1.76 10.98 -10.01
N VAL A 116 -1.80 11.68 -11.14
CA VAL A 116 -1.71 11.05 -12.47
C VAL A 116 -0.42 10.22 -12.59
N ASN A 117 0.71 10.78 -12.20
CA ASN A 117 2.01 10.10 -12.27
C ASN A 117 2.10 8.93 -11.27
N ARG A 118 1.47 9.02 -10.10
CA ARG A 118 1.37 7.94 -9.11
C ARG A 118 0.53 6.78 -9.65
N LEU A 119 -0.63 7.05 -10.23
CA LEU A 119 -1.46 6.05 -10.89
C LEU A 119 -0.77 5.42 -12.10
N ALA A 120 0.02 6.18 -12.86
CA ALA A 120 0.83 5.66 -13.94
C ALA A 120 1.89 4.65 -13.44
N LEU A 121 2.54 4.92 -12.31
CA LEU A 121 3.42 3.95 -11.63
C LEU A 121 2.64 2.68 -11.28
N TYR A 122 1.48 2.78 -10.61
CA TYR A 122 0.70 1.60 -10.21
C TYR A 122 0.21 0.78 -11.39
N GLY A 123 -0.27 1.43 -12.45
CA GLY A 123 -0.65 0.76 -13.71
C GLY A 123 0.53 0.04 -14.38
N THR A 124 1.70 0.67 -14.34
CA THR A 124 2.95 0.10 -14.87
C THR A 124 3.39 -1.14 -14.09
N LEU A 125 3.37 -1.07 -12.75
CA LEU A 125 3.69 -2.22 -11.87
C LEU A 125 2.73 -3.39 -12.11
N PHE A 126 1.43 -3.09 -12.18
CA PHE A 126 0.41 -4.09 -12.48
C PHE A 126 0.67 -4.77 -13.84
N ALA A 127 0.99 -3.98 -14.87
CA ALA A 127 1.36 -4.49 -16.19
C ALA A 127 2.61 -5.40 -16.16
N ILE A 128 3.67 -5.02 -15.41
CA ILE A 128 4.87 -5.85 -15.27
C ILE A 128 4.53 -7.21 -14.66
N VAL A 129 3.69 -7.27 -13.63
CA VAL A 129 3.29 -8.54 -13.02
C VAL A 129 2.48 -9.38 -14.01
N LEU A 130 1.52 -8.79 -14.73
CA LEU A 130 0.73 -9.48 -15.75
C LEU A 130 1.57 -9.99 -16.92
N LEU A 131 2.61 -9.29 -17.31
CA LEU A 131 3.50 -9.67 -18.40
C LEU A 131 4.63 -10.61 -17.94
N GLY A 132 5.12 -10.48 -16.73
CA GLY A 132 6.32 -11.14 -16.21
C GLY A 132 6.06 -12.47 -15.51
N VAL A 133 4.96 -12.60 -14.75
CA VAL A 133 4.70 -13.82 -13.99
C VAL A 133 4.06 -14.89 -14.86
N ARG A 134 4.81 -15.94 -15.16
CA ARG A 134 4.40 -17.05 -16.06
C ARG A 134 4.38 -18.41 -15.39
N ASP A 135 5.03 -18.53 -14.26
CA ASP A 135 5.20 -19.79 -13.56
C ASP A 135 5.09 -19.60 -12.03
N ARG A 136 4.90 -20.73 -11.35
CA ARG A 136 4.72 -20.76 -9.90
C ARG A 136 5.97 -20.39 -9.12
N ARG A 137 7.14 -20.71 -9.66
CA ARG A 137 8.42 -20.42 -9.00
C ARG A 137 8.61 -18.92 -8.87
N THR A 138 8.39 -18.18 -9.97
CA THR A 138 8.42 -16.73 -10.00
C THR A 138 7.44 -16.13 -8.98
N GLY A 139 6.18 -16.58 -8.97
CA GLY A 139 5.18 -16.09 -8.00
C GLY A 139 5.56 -16.36 -6.53
N ARG A 140 6.14 -17.54 -6.24
CA ARG A 140 6.64 -17.87 -4.88
C ARG A 140 7.82 -17.00 -4.47
N VAL A 141 8.76 -16.78 -5.37
CA VAL A 141 9.92 -15.92 -5.10
C VAL A 141 9.46 -14.50 -4.80
N ILE A 142 8.52 -13.96 -5.57
CA ILE A 142 7.96 -12.62 -5.34
C ILE A 142 7.34 -12.51 -3.94
N VAL A 143 6.44 -13.42 -3.55
CA VAL A 143 5.80 -13.33 -2.23
C VAL A 143 6.79 -13.52 -1.08
N LEU A 144 7.85 -14.33 -1.26
CA LEU A 144 8.93 -14.46 -0.28
C LEU A 144 9.72 -13.14 -0.13
N ILE A 145 10.10 -12.53 -1.24
CA ILE A 145 10.84 -11.27 -1.25
C ILE A 145 10.03 -10.19 -0.53
N LEU A 146 8.76 -10.02 -0.88
CA LEU A 146 7.90 -9.02 -0.25
C LEU A 146 7.68 -9.30 1.25
N GLY A 147 7.49 -10.56 1.64
CA GLY A 147 7.39 -10.93 3.05
C GLY A 147 8.69 -10.75 3.83
N SER A 148 9.83 -10.89 3.15
CA SER A 148 11.14 -10.72 3.77
C SER A 148 11.42 -9.27 4.18
N ALA A 149 10.86 -8.27 3.50
CA ALA A 149 10.99 -6.87 3.90
C ALA A 149 10.51 -6.65 5.34
N ALA A 150 9.29 -7.07 5.65
CA ALA A 150 8.73 -6.93 7.00
C ALA A 150 9.48 -7.78 8.04
N LEU A 151 9.91 -8.99 7.67
CA LEU A 151 10.66 -9.86 8.56
C LEU A 151 12.03 -9.27 8.90
N LEU A 152 12.79 -8.83 7.89
CA LEU A 152 14.12 -8.25 8.09
C LEU A 152 14.03 -6.95 8.89
N THR A 153 13.04 -6.11 8.61
CA THR A 153 12.73 -4.92 9.41
C THR A 153 12.46 -5.29 10.88
N SER A 154 11.59 -6.26 11.13
CA SER A 154 11.23 -6.68 12.49
C SER A 154 12.42 -7.28 13.24
N LEU A 155 13.21 -8.12 12.57
CA LEU A 155 14.43 -8.72 13.16
C LEU A 155 15.47 -7.64 13.47
N TRP A 156 15.70 -6.71 12.53
CA TRP A 156 16.62 -5.59 12.74
C TRP A 156 16.20 -4.75 13.94
N LEU A 157 14.92 -4.35 14.02
CA LEU A 157 14.39 -3.58 15.14
C LEU A 157 14.54 -4.33 16.48
N CYS A 158 14.05 -5.57 16.56
CA CYS A 158 14.14 -6.35 17.80
C CYS A 158 15.61 -6.56 18.24
N THR A 159 16.53 -6.82 17.30
CA THR A 159 17.94 -7.01 17.59
C THR A 159 18.57 -5.71 18.11
N THR A 160 18.30 -4.57 17.45
CA THR A 160 18.83 -3.27 17.90
C THR A 160 18.24 -2.86 19.25
N PHE A 161 16.97 -3.21 19.56
CA PHE A 161 16.39 -3.00 20.89
C PHE A 161 17.11 -3.82 21.95
N VAL A 162 17.36 -5.11 21.71
CA VAL A 162 18.09 -6.00 22.64
C VAL A 162 19.51 -5.48 22.88
N LEU A 163 20.17 -4.96 21.85
CA LEU A 163 21.51 -4.38 21.94
C LEU A 163 21.54 -2.98 22.60
N GLY A 164 20.38 -2.39 22.87
CA GLY A 164 20.25 -1.10 23.55
C GLY A 164 20.44 0.12 22.63
N ALA A 165 20.25 -0.06 21.32
CA ALA A 165 20.23 1.01 20.33
C ALA A 165 18.77 1.34 19.93
N SER A 166 18.57 2.43 19.14
CA SER A 166 17.32 2.70 18.41
C SER A 166 16.15 3.33 19.18
N GLN A 167 16.42 4.18 20.17
CA GLN A 167 15.36 5.07 20.69
C GLN A 167 14.75 5.97 19.60
N GLY A 168 15.56 6.41 18.63
CA GLY A 168 15.12 7.20 17.47
C GLY A 168 14.15 6.49 16.51
N ALA A 169 13.91 5.17 16.69
CA ALA A 169 12.88 4.46 15.93
C ALA A 169 11.43 4.81 16.36
N PHE A 170 11.26 5.60 17.42
CA PHE A 170 9.96 5.93 18.01
C PHE A 170 9.63 7.41 17.87
N LEU A 171 8.36 7.70 17.62
CA LEU A 171 7.75 9.01 17.71
C LEU A 171 6.60 8.91 18.73
N THR A 172 6.58 9.77 19.76
CA THR A 172 5.57 9.73 20.82
C THR A 172 5.35 8.32 21.41
N ARG A 173 6.44 7.60 21.67
CA ARG A 173 6.50 6.19 22.15
C ARG A 173 5.82 5.17 21.23
N ARG A 174 5.58 5.50 20.00
CA ARG A 174 5.04 4.62 18.97
C ARG A 174 6.13 4.32 17.93
N LEU A 175 6.22 3.06 17.51
CA LEU A 175 7.19 2.66 16.49
C LEU A 175 6.89 3.38 15.17
N ASN A 176 7.84 4.20 14.72
CA ASN A 176 7.74 5.04 13.52
C ASN A 176 8.65 4.53 12.37
N ALA A 177 9.83 4.00 12.75
CA ALA A 177 10.76 3.46 11.76
C ALA A 177 10.27 2.09 11.23
N PRO A 178 10.62 1.75 9.97
CA PRO A 178 11.54 2.45 9.08
C PRO A 178 10.89 3.46 8.14
N ILE A 179 9.55 3.50 8.04
CA ILE A 179 8.82 4.29 7.04
C ILE A 179 8.81 5.81 7.40
N GLY A 180 9.14 6.19 8.64
CA GLY A 180 8.99 7.58 9.07
C GLY A 180 7.53 8.00 9.35
N TYR A 181 6.59 7.07 9.14
CA TYR A 181 5.17 7.22 9.42
C TYR A 181 4.63 5.98 10.16
N ILE A 182 4.04 6.20 11.34
CA ILE A 182 3.65 5.12 12.25
C ILE A 182 2.69 4.12 11.60
N ASN A 183 1.64 4.63 10.92
CA ASN A 183 0.65 3.76 10.28
C ASN A 183 1.21 3.13 8.99
N GLY A 184 2.14 3.81 8.30
CA GLY A 184 2.87 3.22 7.17
C GLY A 184 3.74 2.02 7.60
N THR A 185 4.46 2.17 8.73
CA THR A 185 5.21 1.04 9.33
C THR A 185 4.26 -0.10 9.73
N ALA A 186 3.10 0.22 10.29
CA ALA A 186 2.07 -0.76 10.63
C ALA A 186 1.52 -1.47 9.38
N GLY A 187 1.24 -0.73 8.31
CA GLY A 187 0.79 -1.25 7.01
C GLY A 187 1.81 -2.23 6.39
N LEU A 188 3.10 -1.88 6.40
CA LEU A 188 4.18 -2.79 5.98
C LEU A 188 4.15 -4.11 6.77
N LEU A 189 4.06 -4.02 8.08
CA LEU A 189 4.10 -5.19 8.96
C LEU A 189 2.84 -6.06 8.81
N VAL A 190 1.65 -5.48 8.76
CA VAL A 190 0.41 -6.26 8.62
C VAL A 190 0.31 -6.97 7.27
N MET A 191 0.79 -6.34 6.19
CA MET A 191 0.91 -7.02 4.90
C MET A 191 1.94 -8.14 4.95
N GLY A 192 3.09 -7.88 5.59
CA GLY A 192 4.23 -8.81 5.65
C GLY A 192 4.00 -10.09 6.46
N VAL A 193 3.00 -10.15 7.34
CA VAL A 193 2.63 -11.37 8.08
C VAL A 193 2.10 -12.46 7.12
N TRP A 194 1.35 -12.10 6.07
CA TRP A 194 0.61 -13.04 5.23
C TRP A 194 1.48 -14.00 4.41
N PRO A 195 2.59 -13.59 3.78
CA PRO A 195 3.52 -14.50 3.14
C PRO A 195 4.02 -15.60 4.08
N TRP A 196 4.33 -15.25 5.32
CA TRP A 196 4.87 -16.21 6.30
C TRP A 196 3.78 -17.16 6.83
N ILE A 197 2.55 -16.70 7.02
CA ILE A 197 1.40 -17.59 7.29
C ILE A 197 1.21 -18.58 6.15
N ALA A 198 1.29 -18.11 4.89
CA ALA A 198 1.15 -18.94 3.70
C ALA A 198 2.24 -20.04 3.64
N TYR A 199 3.48 -19.67 3.95
CA TYR A 199 4.59 -20.64 4.03
C TYR A 199 4.47 -21.59 5.21
N ALA A 200 3.99 -21.16 6.36
CA ALA A 200 3.71 -22.02 7.51
C ALA A 200 2.64 -23.07 7.20
N GLU A 201 1.73 -22.80 6.26
CA GLU A 201 0.73 -23.78 5.79
C GLU A 201 1.26 -24.69 4.69
N GLY A 202 2.04 -24.17 3.74
CA GLY A 202 2.31 -24.80 2.45
C GLY A 202 3.74 -25.26 2.19
N ALA A 203 4.72 -24.96 3.05
CA ALA A 203 6.10 -25.43 2.89
C ALA A 203 6.18 -26.96 3.01
N SER A 204 7.11 -27.58 2.28
CA SER A 204 7.28 -29.04 2.27
C SER A 204 7.84 -29.59 3.59
N HIS A 205 8.87 -28.91 4.11
CA HIS A 205 9.57 -29.35 5.31
C HIS A 205 8.98 -28.77 6.58
N ARG A 206 8.94 -29.58 7.67
CA ARG A 206 8.41 -29.16 8.98
C ARG A 206 9.17 -27.98 9.57
N LEU A 207 10.51 -28.00 9.48
CA LEU A 207 11.34 -26.89 9.95
C LEU A 207 11.03 -25.59 9.21
N ALA A 208 10.83 -25.64 7.89
CA ALA A 208 10.44 -24.46 7.11
C ALA A 208 9.07 -23.91 7.53
N ARG A 209 8.08 -24.78 7.82
CA ARG A 209 6.77 -24.36 8.35
C ARG A 209 6.89 -23.70 9.72
N SER A 210 7.73 -24.26 10.60
CA SER A 210 7.94 -23.76 11.96
C SER A 210 8.69 -22.43 11.96
N GLY A 211 9.73 -22.31 11.13
CA GLY A 211 10.45 -21.06 10.92
C GLY A 211 9.58 -19.96 10.32
N ALA A 212 8.72 -20.33 9.35
CA ALA A 212 7.77 -19.38 8.77
C ALA A 212 6.75 -18.88 9.80
N LEU A 213 6.29 -19.75 10.73
CA LEU A 213 5.41 -19.32 11.81
C LEU A 213 6.13 -18.40 12.81
N ALA A 214 7.38 -18.71 13.16
CA ALA A 214 8.19 -17.83 14.00
C ALA A 214 8.39 -16.46 13.33
N ALA A 215 8.65 -16.43 12.03
CA ALA A 215 8.75 -15.18 11.26
C ALA A 215 7.46 -14.36 11.33
N ALA A 216 6.30 -15.00 11.10
CA ALA A 216 5.02 -14.32 11.25
C ALA A 216 4.79 -13.78 12.67
N ALA A 217 5.21 -14.54 13.70
CA ALA A 217 5.07 -14.14 15.10
C ALA A 217 5.98 -12.97 15.48
N VAL A 218 7.23 -12.92 14.97
CA VAL A 218 8.13 -11.75 15.15
C VAL A 218 7.48 -10.49 14.57
N ILE A 219 6.99 -10.57 13.33
CA ILE A 219 6.35 -9.42 12.66
C ILE A 219 5.12 -8.97 13.46
N ALA A 220 4.25 -9.91 13.87
CA ALA A 220 3.04 -9.61 14.63
C ALA A 220 3.36 -9.00 16.01
N GLY A 221 4.41 -9.45 16.70
CA GLY A 221 4.88 -8.86 17.96
C GLY A 221 5.40 -7.43 17.76
N THR A 222 6.20 -7.20 16.72
CA THR A 222 6.74 -5.87 16.38
C THR A 222 5.61 -4.90 16.00
N LEU A 223 4.56 -5.40 15.33
CA LEU A 223 3.39 -4.62 14.95
C LEU A 223 2.69 -3.96 16.17
N VAL A 224 2.67 -4.61 17.32
CA VAL A 224 2.08 -4.05 18.56
C VAL A 224 2.76 -2.75 18.98
N LEU A 225 4.07 -2.61 18.74
CA LEU A 225 4.82 -1.40 19.11
C LEU A 225 4.40 -0.15 18.32
N THR A 226 3.73 -0.32 17.18
CA THR A 226 3.21 0.82 16.41
C THR A 226 2.02 1.50 17.07
N GLN A 227 1.26 0.79 17.91
CA GLN A 227 0.00 1.28 18.48
C GLN A 227 -0.98 1.82 17.41
N SER A 228 -0.88 1.33 16.17
CA SER A 228 -1.76 1.73 15.07
C SER A 228 -3.14 1.08 15.21
N ARG A 229 -4.18 1.90 15.26
CA ARG A 229 -5.57 1.42 15.37
C ARG A 229 -6.07 0.76 14.09
N ALA A 230 -5.59 1.23 12.93
CA ALA A 230 -5.92 0.68 11.62
C ALA A 230 -5.55 -0.82 11.48
N VAL A 231 -4.48 -1.24 12.19
CA VAL A 231 -4.01 -2.63 12.21
C VAL A 231 -5.06 -3.62 12.72
N VAL A 232 -5.87 -3.23 13.69
CA VAL A 232 -6.87 -4.14 14.28
C VAL A 232 -7.91 -4.59 13.25
N PRO A 233 -8.66 -3.68 12.59
CA PRO A 233 -9.56 -4.09 11.52
C PRO A 233 -8.81 -4.71 10.34
N ALA A 234 -7.63 -4.22 9.95
CA ALA A 234 -6.84 -4.77 8.86
C ALA A 234 -6.46 -6.25 9.12
N THR A 235 -6.04 -6.58 10.34
CA THR A 235 -5.70 -7.96 10.72
C THR A 235 -6.94 -8.86 10.75
N ILE A 236 -8.01 -8.42 11.41
CA ILE A 236 -9.23 -9.23 11.60
C ILE A 236 -9.93 -9.47 10.26
N LEU A 237 -10.23 -8.40 9.52
CA LEU A 237 -11.00 -8.51 8.29
C LEU A 237 -10.21 -9.17 7.16
N SER A 238 -8.88 -8.95 7.07
CA SER A 238 -8.04 -9.68 6.12
C SER A 238 -8.00 -11.18 6.46
N ALA A 239 -7.95 -11.56 7.74
CA ALA A 239 -8.04 -12.95 8.15
C ALA A 239 -9.39 -13.58 7.75
N VAL A 240 -10.50 -12.87 7.96
CA VAL A 240 -11.83 -13.31 7.53
C VAL A 240 -11.89 -13.50 6.02
N LEU A 241 -11.48 -12.50 5.24
CA LEU A 241 -11.47 -12.58 3.77
C LEU A 241 -10.61 -13.73 3.26
N VAL A 242 -9.42 -13.91 3.82
CA VAL A 242 -8.53 -15.02 3.44
C VAL A 242 -9.15 -16.37 3.80
N VAL A 243 -9.81 -16.50 4.96
CA VAL A 243 -10.53 -17.73 5.33
C VAL A 243 -11.67 -18.03 4.39
N LEU A 244 -12.41 -17.02 3.95
CA LEU A 244 -13.52 -17.18 3.01
C LEU A 244 -13.05 -17.54 1.59
N CYS A 245 -11.96 -16.91 1.13
CA CYS A 245 -11.48 -17.01 -0.25
C CYS A 245 -10.49 -18.16 -0.50
N THR A 246 -9.94 -18.80 0.54
CA THR A 246 -8.91 -19.83 0.40
C THR A 246 -9.22 -21.08 1.25
N GLY A 247 -8.84 -22.27 0.78
CA GLY A 247 -8.98 -23.52 1.56
C GLY A 247 -7.98 -23.59 2.73
N GLY A 248 -8.02 -24.69 3.51
CA GLY A 248 -7.04 -24.94 4.58
C GLY A 248 -7.39 -24.31 5.94
N ARG A 249 -8.66 -24.06 6.20
CA ARG A 249 -9.20 -23.30 7.36
C ARG A 249 -8.62 -23.76 8.70
N THR A 250 -8.60 -25.08 8.98
CA THR A 250 -8.12 -25.60 10.27
C THR A 250 -6.63 -25.34 10.51
N ARG A 251 -5.78 -25.54 9.48
CA ARG A 251 -4.33 -25.26 9.61
C ARG A 251 -4.07 -23.79 9.86
N ARG A 252 -4.81 -22.93 9.17
CA ARG A 252 -4.71 -21.48 9.33
C ARG A 252 -5.13 -21.05 10.73
N ALA A 253 -6.26 -21.56 11.22
CA ALA A 253 -6.72 -21.27 12.56
C ALA A 253 -5.68 -21.66 13.62
N VAL A 254 -5.05 -22.83 13.50
CA VAL A 254 -3.95 -23.23 14.40
C VAL A 254 -2.78 -22.27 14.32
N ASN A 255 -2.36 -21.86 13.12
CA ASN A 255 -1.25 -20.91 12.95
C ASN A 255 -1.60 -19.55 13.56
N LEU A 256 -2.82 -19.03 13.32
CA LEU A 256 -3.29 -17.77 13.89
C LEU A 256 -3.35 -17.84 15.43
N VAL A 257 -3.85 -18.94 16.00
CA VAL A 257 -3.87 -19.13 17.46
C VAL A 257 -2.45 -19.10 18.04
N LEU A 258 -1.49 -19.77 17.41
CA LEU A 258 -0.08 -19.73 17.87
C LEU A 258 0.55 -18.35 17.75
N ILE A 259 0.24 -17.59 16.70
CA ILE A 259 0.69 -16.19 16.54
C ILE A 259 0.05 -15.32 17.63
N CYS A 260 -1.27 -15.43 17.83
CA CYS A 260 -1.97 -14.68 18.89
C CYS A 260 -1.42 -15.01 20.28
N ALA A 261 -1.15 -16.29 20.57
CA ALA A 261 -0.53 -16.70 21.83
C ALA A 261 0.88 -16.10 22.00
N SER A 262 1.69 -16.08 20.92
CA SER A 262 3.01 -15.44 20.94
C SER A 262 2.90 -13.94 21.23
N VAL A 263 1.98 -13.25 20.56
CA VAL A 263 1.71 -11.83 20.80
C VAL A 263 1.24 -11.61 22.24
N ALA A 264 0.31 -12.42 22.75
CA ALA A 264 -0.20 -12.33 24.12
C ALA A 264 0.92 -12.49 25.17
N VAL A 265 1.86 -13.41 24.94
CA VAL A 265 3.05 -13.57 25.82
C VAL A 265 3.92 -12.33 25.81
N ALA A 266 4.17 -11.70 24.65
CA ALA A 266 5.00 -10.49 24.56
C ALA A 266 4.25 -9.20 24.95
N LEU A 267 2.92 -9.25 25.05
CA LEU A 267 2.04 -8.08 25.19
C LEU A 267 2.37 -7.18 26.39
N PRO A 268 2.65 -7.68 27.63
CA PRO A 268 2.96 -6.84 28.77
C PRO A 268 4.16 -5.91 28.51
N TRP A 269 5.22 -6.46 27.92
CA TRP A 269 6.44 -5.69 27.64
C TRP A 269 6.25 -4.73 26.45
N THR A 270 5.53 -5.13 25.42
CA THR A 270 5.27 -4.27 24.26
C THR A 270 4.31 -3.13 24.58
N LEU A 271 3.30 -3.35 25.43
CA LEU A 271 2.41 -2.29 25.90
C LEU A 271 3.14 -1.35 26.88
N ALA A 272 4.04 -1.86 27.72
CA ALA A 272 4.82 -1.03 28.65
C ALA A 272 5.64 0.05 27.92
N VAL A 273 6.12 -0.21 26.70
CA VAL A 273 6.83 0.78 25.88
C VAL A 273 5.96 2.02 25.65
N TYR A 274 4.66 1.84 25.47
CA TYR A 274 3.70 2.95 25.25
C TYR A 274 3.13 3.51 26.55
N SER A 275 2.73 2.66 27.50
CA SER A 275 1.93 3.03 28.68
C SER A 275 2.72 3.58 29.85
N THR A 276 4.02 3.37 29.95
CA THR A 276 4.85 3.85 31.04
C THR A 276 5.10 5.35 30.93
N GLY A 277 4.53 6.13 31.85
CA GLY A 277 4.62 7.60 31.92
C GLY A 277 3.27 8.30 31.70
N GLY A 278 3.10 9.46 32.31
CA GLY A 278 1.94 10.34 32.10
C GLY A 278 1.91 10.98 30.70
N ALA A 279 0.91 11.81 30.41
CA ALA A 279 0.80 12.50 29.12
C ALA A 279 2.05 13.31 28.77
N ALA A 280 2.64 14.00 29.74
CA ALA A 280 3.90 14.76 29.57
C ALA A 280 5.09 13.87 29.22
N ASP A 281 5.15 12.64 29.73
CA ASP A 281 6.26 11.72 29.49
C ASP A 281 6.20 11.03 28.11
N ARG A 282 5.08 11.12 27.39
CA ARG A 282 4.95 10.54 26.04
C ARG A 282 5.79 11.26 24.98
N LEU A 283 6.18 12.48 25.24
CA LEU A 283 7.16 13.21 24.41
C LEU A 283 8.57 12.66 24.61
N LEU A 284 8.83 11.94 25.71
CA LEU A 284 10.11 11.30 25.97
C LEU A 284 10.24 9.98 25.21
N LEU A 285 11.44 9.67 24.79
CA LEU A 285 11.76 8.39 24.14
C LEU A 285 11.62 7.23 25.16
N PRO A 286 11.23 6.00 24.70
CA PRO A 286 11.19 4.83 25.57
C PRO A 286 12.57 4.53 26.17
N SER A 287 12.61 4.05 27.42
CA SER A 287 13.88 3.68 28.05
C SER A 287 14.51 2.44 27.37
N HIS A 288 15.83 2.38 27.34
CA HIS A 288 16.57 1.23 26.80
C HIS A 288 16.16 -0.10 27.46
N GLY A 289 15.88 -0.09 28.78
CA GLY A 289 15.45 -1.28 29.52
C GLY A 289 14.11 -1.82 29.01
N LEU A 290 13.13 -0.96 28.76
CA LEU A 290 11.83 -1.34 28.20
C LEU A 290 11.96 -1.89 26.77
N LEU A 291 12.79 -1.25 25.93
CA LEU A 291 13.02 -1.70 24.57
C LEU A 291 13.71 -3.07 24.54
N ARG A 292 14.73 -3.28 25.40
CA ARG A 292 15.38 -4.59 25.54
C ARG A 292 14.40 -5.67 25.95
N ALA A 293 13.55 -5.41 26.95
CA ALA A 293 12.55 -6.36 27.42
C ALA A 293 11.53 -6.69 26.33
N ALA A 294 11.02 -5.67 25.60
CA ALA A 294 10.07 -5.87 24.52
C ALA A 294 10.67 -6.66 23.34
N GLY A 295 11.88 -6.28 22.88
CA GLY A 295 12.56 -6.98 21.81
C GLY A 295 12.87 -8.45 22.16
N ALA A 296 13.39 -8.71 23.36
CA ALA A 296 13.64 -10.07 23.85
C ALA A 296 12.35 -10.88 23.97
N ALA A 297 11.27 -10.29 24.52
CA ALA A 297 9.97 -10.97 24.66
C ALA A 297 9.38 -11.36 23.30
N ILE A 298 9.45 -10.48 22.29
CA ILE A 298 9.00 -10.76 20.92
C ILE A 298 9.80 -11.94 20.34
N LEU A 299 11.12 -11.91 20.40
CA LEU A 299 11.98 -12.96 19.83
C LEU A 299 11.77 -14.31 20.51
N VAL A 300 11.72 -14.35 21.85
CA VAL A 300 11.51 -15.58 22.63
C VAL A 300 10.12 -16.16 22.38
N ALA A 301 9.08 -15.33 22.41
CA ALA A 301 7.71 -15.78 22.17
C ALA A 301 7.52 -16.30 20.73
N ALA A 302 8.14 -15.67 19.75
CA ALA A 302 8.12 -16.12 18.37
C ALA A 302 8.86 -17.45 18.17
N LEU A 303 10.03 -17.63 18.81
CA LEU A 303 10.74 -18.90 18.82
C LEU A 303 9.89 -20.02 19.46
N ALA A 304 9.26 -19.73 20.60
CA ALA A 304 8.36 -20.67 21.27
C ALA A 304 7.18 -21.07 20.37
N ALA A 305 6.57 -20.13 19.64
CA ALA A 305 5.51 -20.42 18.68
C ALA A 305 6.00 -21.34 17.54
N GLY A 306 7.19 -21.11 17.01
CA GLY A 306 7.83 -21.98 16.02
C GLY A 306 8.08 -23.38 16.54
N LEU A 307 8.60 -23.52 17.76
CA LEU A 307 8.84 -24.80 18.42
C LEU A 307 7.52 -25.54 18.72
N ALA A 308 6.50 -24.84 19.20
CA ALA A 308 5.16 -25.40 19.39
C ALA A 308 4.57 -25.93 18.07
N ARG A 309 4.75 -25.19 16.97
CA ARG A 309 4.32 -25.64 15.64
C ARG A 309 5.07 -26.90 15.19
N LEU A 310 6.37 -27.00 15.49
CA LEU A 310 7.17 -28.19 15.20
C LEU A 310 6.70 -29.39 16.03
N ALA A 311 6.47 -29.20 17.32
CA ALA A 311 5.95 -30.24 18.21
C ALA A 311 4.58 -30.75 17.77
N LEU A 312 3.64 -29.84 17.45
CA LEU A 312 2.32 -30.20 16.93
C LEU A 312 2.41 -30.96 15.60
N SER A 313 3.36 -30.61 14.72
CA SER A 313 3.54 -31.34 13.48
C SER A 313 4.06 -32.77 13.71
N ARG A 314 5.01 -32.95 14.65
CA ARG A 314 5.52 -34.28 15.04
C ARG A 314 4.44 -35.13 15.68
N LEU A 315 3.62 -34.54 16.57
CA LEU A 315 2.50 -35.23 17.19
C LEU A 315 1.45 -35.66 16.15
N ALA A 316 1.09 -34.76 15.22
CA ALA A 316 0.16 -35.06 14.15
C ALA A 316 0.61 -36.22 13.26
N ASP A 317 1.91 -36.41 13.06
CA ASP A 317 2.44 -37.52 12.25
C ASP A 317 2.40 -38.85 12.98
N ARG A 318 2.41 -38.84 14.32
CA ARG A 318 2.21 -40.05 15.14
C ARG A 318 0.74 -40.53 15.17
N LEU A 319 -0.21 -39.66 14.82
CA LEU A 319 -1.62 -40.02 14.74
C LEU A 319 -1.93 -40.70 13.41
N GLY A 320 -2.64 -41.81 13.42
CA GLY A 320 -3.18 -42.46 12.23
C GLY A 320 -4.11 -41.52 11.44
N ALA A 321 -4.32 -41.81 10.16
CA ALA A 321 -5.09 -40.95 9.25
C ALA A 321 -6.50 -40.64 9.78
N GLU A 322 -7.20 -41.66 10.34
CA GLU A 322 -8.54 -41.50 10.87
C GLU A 322 -8.59 -40.60 12.11
N ARG A 323 -7.67 -40.82 13.07
CA ARG A 323 -7.56 -39.97 14.27
C ARG A 323 -7.21 -38.54 13.91
N ARG A 324 -6.35 -38.35 12.91
CA ARG A 324 -5.98 -37.00 12.39
C ARG A 324 -7.20 -36.29 11.81
N GLN A 325 -8.04 -37.00 11.03
CA GLN A 325 -9.28 -36.42 10.49
C GLN A 325 -10.27 -36.08 11.59
N LEU A 326 -10.43 -36.98 12.59
CA LEU A 326 -11.32 -36.74 13.72
C LEU A 326 -10.89 -35.51 14.53
N VAL A 327 -9.60 -35.42 14.85
CA VAL A 327 -9.03 -34.24 15.56
C VAL A 327 -9.24 -32.96 14.76
N GLN A 328 -8.99 -32.99 13.45
CA GLN A 328 -9.21 -31.83 12.59
C GLN A 328 -10.69 -31.41 12.53
N ARG A 329 -11.62 -32.37 12.45
CA ARG A 329 -13.05 -32.08 12.47
C ARG A 329 -13.49 -31.50 13.83
N ARG A 330 -13.08 -32.13 14.95
CA ARG A 330 -13.39 -31.61 16.29
C ARG A 330 -12.83 -30.20 16.49
N LEU A 331 -11.55 -29.99 16.17
CA LEU A 331 -10.93 -28.68 16.26
C LEU A 331 -11.63 -27.64 15.37
N GLY A 332 -12.04 -28.03 14.15
CA GLY A 332 -12.83 -27.19 13.27
C GLY A 332 -14.17 -26.75 13.87
N TRP A 333 -14.89 -27.70 14.49
CA TRP A 333 -16.15 -27.42 15.20
C TRP A 333 -15.93 -26.57 16.45
N THR A 334 -14.91 -26.88 17.26
CA THR A 334 -14.58 -26.09 18.46
C THR A 334 -14.26 -24.64 18.10
N LEU A 335 -13.45 -24.45 17.06
CA LEU A 335 -13.12 -23.10 16.57
C LEU A 335 -14.34 -22.36 15.99
N ALA A 336 -15.21 -23.06 15.27
CA ALA A 336 -16.45 -22.48 14.76
C ALA A 336 -17.39 -22.05 15.91
N VAL A 337 -17.60 -22.93 16.88
CA VAL A 337 -18.40 -22.63 18.09
C VAL A 337 -17.78 -21.50 18.90
N ALA A 338 -16.46 -21.52 19.12
CA ALA A 338 -15.75 -20.44 19.82
C ALA A 338 -15.88 -19.10 19.07
N THR A 339 -15.78 -19.11 17.73
CA THR A 339 -15.98 -17.90 16.92
C THR A 339 -17.41 -17.38 17.06
N VAL A 340 -18.41 -18.24 16.97
CA VAL A 340 -19.83 -17.84 17.15
C VAL A 340 -20.04 -17.27 18.55
N LEU A 341 -19.53 -17.92 19.58
CA LEU A 341 -19.63 -17.45 20.97
C LEU A 341 -18.95 -16.09 21.14
N VAL A 342 -17.72 -15.93 20.65
CA VAL A 342 -16.99 -14.64 20.72
C VAL A 342 -17.75 -13.53 19.97
N VAL A 343 -18.30 -13.82 18.80
CA VAL A 343 -19.10 -12.86 18.04
C VAL A 343 -20.39 -12.51 18.79
N THR A 344 -21.11 -13.52 19.29
CA THR A 344 -22.40 -13.33 19.99
C THR A 344 -22.19 -12.59 21.31
N ILE A 345 -21.25 -13.04 22.15
CA ILE A 345 -20.92 -12.38 23.42
C ILE A 345 -20.35 -10.98 23.14
N GLY A 346 -19.45 -10.87 22.16
CA GLY A 346 -18.86 -9.60 21.76
C GLY A 346 -19.88 -8.59 21.24
N SER A 347 -20.92 -9.03 20.53
CA SER A 347 -21.98 -8.13 20.06
C SER A 347 -22.90 -7.65 21.21
N VAL A 348 -23.18 -8.50 22.18
CA VAL A 348 -24.04 -8.15 23.32
C VAL A 348 -23.28 -7.34 24.37
N VAL A 349 -22.13 -7.84 24.84
CA VAL A 349 -21.31 -7.19 25.87
C VAL A 349 -20.55 -5.98 25.31
N GLY A 350 -20.23 -6.02 24.03
CA GLY A 350 -19.50 -4.97 23.33
C GLY A 350 -20.33 -3.73 22.96
N ALA A 351 -21.66 -3.79 23.00
CA ALA A 351 -22.50 -2.66 22.59
C ALA A 351 -22.21 -1.37 23.38
N PRO A 352 -22.05 -1.37 24.72
CA PRO A 352 -21.67 -0.20 25.48
C PRO A 352 -20.25 0.30 25.15
N PHE A 353 -19.33 -0.63 24.84
CA PHE A 353 -17.97 -0.29 24.38
C PHE A 353 -18.03 0.38 23.02
N VAL A 354 -18.75 -0.19 22.05
CA VAL A 354 -18.90 0.38 20.70
C VAL A 354 -19.54 1.77 20.76
N SER A 355 -20.60 1.95 21.55
CA SER A 355 -21.26 3.25 21.69
C SER A 355 -20.34 4.31 22.36
N ARG A 356 -19.48 3.89 23.28
CA ARG A 356 -18.46 4.75 23.89
C ARG A 356 -17.40 5.14 22.86
N GLN A 357 -16.91 4.16 22.08
CA GLN A 357 -15.94 4.43 21.02
C GLN A 357 -16.51 5.35 19.94
N TYR A 358 -17.77 5.16 19.54
CA TYR A 358 -18.44 6.04 18.59
C TYR A 358 -18.51 7.49 19.11
N ARG A 359 -18.92 7.69 20.38
CA ARG A 359 -18.92 9.02 21.00
C ARG A 359 -17.53 9.62 21.09
N SER A 360 -16.51 8.84 21.45
CA SER A 360 -15.12 9.27 21.46
C SER A 360 -14.62 9.66 20.06
N PHE A 361 -14.99 8.89 19.03
CA PHE A 361 -14.65 9.15 17.63
C PHE A 361 -15.25 10.47 17.11
N THR A 362 -16.51 10.77 17.48
CA THR A 362 -17.22 11.98 17.03
C THR A 362 -16.92 13.23 17.86
N ALA A 363 -16.28 13.09 19.02
CA ALA A 363 -16.03 14.19 19.96
C ALA A 363 -14.86 15.10 19.55
N LEU A 364 -14.12 14.78 18.50
CA LEU A 364 -13.01 15.57 17.94
C LEU A 364 -11.95 15.97 18.98
N HIS A 365 -11.57 15.04 19.87
CA HIS A 365 -10.49 15.24 20.83
C HIS A 365 -9.54 14.03 20.83
N ILE A 366 -8.33 14.22 21.34
CA ILE A 366 -7.36 13.15 21.56
C ILE A 366 -7.33 12.82 23.04
N ASN A 367 -7.54 11.55 23.39
CA ASN A 367 -7.38 11.09 24.78
C ASN A 367 -5.89 10.81 25.05
N GLU A 368 -5.21 11.76 25.63
CA GLU A 368 -3.78 11.63 25.96
C GLU A 368 -3.50 10.66 27.12
N ASN A 369 -4.49 10.29 27.91
CA ASN A 369 -4.34 9.42 29.08
C ASN A 369 -4.62 7.94 28.80
N ALA A 370 -4.94 7.56 27.55
CA ALA A 370 -5.21 6.17 27.21
C ALA A 370 -3.95 5.30 27.40
N SER A 371 -4.04 4.20 28.15
CA SER A 371 -2.94 3.23 28.36
C SER A 371 -2.53 2.49 27.09
N THR A 372 -3.42 2.42 26.09
CA THR A 372 -3.18 1.90 24.74
C THR A 372 -4.12 2.57 23.75
N ARG A 373 -3.68 2.74 22.53
CA ARG A 373 -4.51 3.29 21.45
C ARG A 373 -5.46 2.26 20.84
N PHE A 374 -5.26 0.98 21.07
CA PHE A 374 -6.10 -0.08 20.50
C PHE A 374 -7.55 -0.07 21.01
N THR A 375 -7.79 0.50 22.20
CA THR A 375 -9.10 0.58 22.83
C THR A 375 -9.65 1.99 22.90
N ASP A 376 -9.05 2.94 22.17
CA ASP A 376 -9.44 4.35 22.14
C ASP A 376 -9.63 4.82 20.69
N ALA A 377 -10.87 5.25 20.34
CA ALA A 377 -11.21 5.76 19.02
C ALA A 377 -11.08 7.30 18.91
N SER A 378 -10.60 7.99 19.96
CA SER A 378 -10.43 9.44 19.95
C SER A 378 -9.50 9.93 18.82
N GLY A 379 -9.75 11.11 18.27
CA GLY A 379 -8.96 11.72 17.20
C GLY A 379 -9.83 12.53 16.25
N TYR A 380 -9.24 12.98 15.16
CA TYR A 380 -9.88 13.91 14.23
C TYR A 380 -10.37 13.27 12.92
N ARG A 381 -10.25 11.95 12.74
CA ARG A 381 -10.66 11.26 11.50
C ARG A 381 -12.13 11.46 11.14
N TYR A 382 -13.03 11.59 12.14
CA TYR A 382 -14.42 11.90 11.88
C TYR A 382 -14.59 13.21 11.11
N ASP A 383 -13.80 14.23 11.45
CA ASP A 383 -13.86 15.53 10.77
C ASP A 383 -13.36 15.45 9.33
N LEU A 384 -12.27 14.70 9.10
CA LEU A 384 -11.78 14.41 7.75
C LEU A 384 -12.87 13.74 6.88
N TRP A 385 -13.51 12.70 7.41
CA TRP A 385 -14.55 11.97 6.71
C TRP A 385 -15.81 12.80 6.48
N ARG A 386 -16.17 13.65 7.45
CA ARG A 386 -17.29 14.59 7.32
C ARG A 386 -17.06 15.58 6.17
N VAL A 387 -15.87 16.15 6.07
CA VAL A 387 -15.54 17.08 4.98
C VAL A 387 -15.54 16.35 3.65
N ALA A 388 -14.89 15.19 3.53
CA ALA A 388 -14.88 14.42 2.29
C ALA A 388 -16.29 14.03 1.81
N ALA A 389 -17.17 13.61 2.74
CA ALA A 389 -18.56 13.29 2.41
C ALA A 389 -19.34 14.53 1.95
N ARG A 390 -19.12 15.67 2.59
CA ARG A 390 -19.75 16.93 2.18
C ARG A 390 -19.30 17.39 0.80
N GLU A 391 -18.03 17.29 0.48
CA GLU A 391 -17.51 17.64 -0.85
C GLU A 391 -18.06 16.70 -1.93
N PHE A 392 -18.17 15.41 -1.63
CA PHE A 392 -18.86 14.47 -2.54
C PHE A 392 -20.34 14.82 -2.77
N GLU A 393 -21.08 15.23 -1.72
CA GLU A 393 -22.47 15.67 -1.84
C GLU A 393 -22.61 16.92 -2.72
N GLN A 394 -21.64 17.84 -2.66
CA GLN A 394 -21.65 19.07 -3.44
C GLN A 394 -21.19 18.86 -4.89
N HIS A 395 -20.23 17.96 -5.10
CA HIS A 395 -19.58 17.70 -6.39
C HIS A 395 -19.65 16.21 -6.80
N PRO A 396 -20.83 15.58 -6.89
CA PRO A 396 -20.96 14.12 -7.00
C PRO A 396 -20.40 13.52 -8.29
N PHE A 397 -20.31 14.27 -9.37
CA PHE A 397 -19.88 13.74 -10.67
C PHE A 397 -18.41 14.04 -11.00
N GLY A 398 -17.93 15.25 -10.74
CA GLY A 398 -16.56 15.66 -11.06
C GLY A 398 -15.61 15.60 -9.88
N GLY A 399 -16.12 15.71 -8.67
CA GLY A 399 -15.30 15.91 -7.47
C GLY A 399 -14.54 17.24 -7.50
N LEU A 400 -13.61 17.40 -6.57
CA LEU A 400 -12.71 18.57 -6.47
C LEU A 400 -11.57 18.54 -7.51
N GLY A 401 -11.30 17.39 -8.10
CA GLY A 401 -10.09 17.07 -8.85
C GLY A 401 -9.14 16.21 -8.01
N ALA A 402 -8.35 15.37 -8.68
CA ALA A 402 -7.40 14.48 -8.02
C ALA A 402 -6.40 15.29 -7.17
N GLY A 403 -6.15 14.86 -5.92
CA GLY A 403 -5.22 15.50 -5.00
C GLY A 403 -5.64 16.90 -4.52
N ASN A 404 -6.94 17.25 -4.58
CA ASN A 404 -7.44 18.59 -4.23
C ASN A 404 -8.37 18.62 -3.01
N TYR A 405 -8.21 17.68 -2.11
CA TYR A 405 -9.02 17.61 -0.89
C TYR A 405 -8.63 18.66 0.17
N ASP A 406 -7.38 19.02 0.27
CA ASP A 406 -6.77 19.79 1.35
C ASP A 406 -7.34 21.21 1.52
N ALA A 407 -7.51 21.97 0.46
CA ALA A 407 -8.06 23.33 0.51
C ALA A 407 -9.49 23.34 1.09
N ALA A 408 -10.34 22.39 0.65
CA ALA A 408 -11.68 22.21 1.20
C ALA A 408 -11.65 21.81 2.68
N TYR A 409 -10.70 20.94 3.06
CA TYR A 409 -10.53 20.52 4.45
C TYR A 409 -10.16 21.69 5.35
N TYR A 410 -9.13 22.47 5.00
CA TYR A 410 -8.70 23.63 5.80
C TYR A 410 -9.82 24.65 6.01
N ARG A 411 -10.64 24.89 5.00
CA ARG A 411 -11.77 25.81 5.08
C ARG A 411 -12.91 25.30 5.98
N LEU A 412 -13.12 23.97 6.03
CA LEU A 412 -14.30 23.35 6.65
C LEU A 412 -14.01 22.58 7.95
N ARG A 413 -12.73 22.40 8.32
CA ARG A 413 -12.31 21.66 9.49
C ARG A 413 -12.79 22.30 10.80
N ARG A 414 -12.97 21.46 11.82
CA ARG A 414 -13.38 21.85 13.18
C ARG A 414 -12.32 21.58 14.24
N ASN A 415 -11.10 21.28 13.81
CA ASN A 415 -9.96 20.94 14.64
C ASN A 415 -8.70 21.61 14.09
N PRO A 416 -7.63 21.78 14.89
CA PRO A 416 -6.41 22.47 14.45
C PRO A 416 -5.41 21.57 13.71
N GLU A 417 -5.73 20.30 13.44
CA GLU A 417 -4.77 19.35 12.86
C GLU A 417 -4.51 19.65 11.37
N TYR A 418 -3.23 19.72 11.01
CA TYR A 418 -2.82 19.93 9.62
C TYR A 418 -2.74 18.58 8.91
N VAL A 419 -3.70 18.32 8.01
CA VAL A 419 -3.80 17.09 7.23
C VAL A 419 -4.24 17.45 5.82
N ILE A 420 -3.68 16.77 4.83
CA ILE A 420 -3.97 17.01 3.41
C ILE A 420 -4.80 15.91 2.76
N GLU A 421 -4.97 14.74 3.42
CA GLU A 421 -5.75 13.61 2.89
C GLU A 421 -6.90 13.22 3.83
N PRO A 422 -7.99 12.66 3.30
CA PRO A 422 -9.15 12.25 4.12
C PRO A 422 -8.92 10.98 4.95
N HIS A 423 -7.75 10.34 4.90
CA HIS A 423 -7.44 9.08 5.59
C HIS A 423 -8.45 7.95 5.28
N SER A 424 -8.92 7.89 4.05
CA SER A 424 -9.78 6.83 3.50
C SER A 424 -9.74 6.89 1.99
N LEU A 425 -9.25 5.82 1.36
CA LEU A 425 -9.17 5.73 -0.10
C LEU A 425 -10.54 5.90 -0.76
N GLU A 426 -11.58 5.30 -0.20
CA GLU A 426 -12.93 5.36 -0.75
C GLU A 426 -13.49 6.78 -0.69
N LEU A 427 -13.29 7.47 0.43
CA LEU A 427 -13.75 8.86 0.61
C LEU A 427 -12.92 9.83 -0.23
N GLN A 428 -11.62 9.56 -0.42
CA GLN A 428 -10.80 10.37 -1.33
C GLN A 428 -11.29 10.24 -2.76
N MET A 429 -11.49 9.01 -3.26
CA MET A 429 -12.04 8.80 -4.60
C MET A 429 -13.41 9.45 -4.77
N ALA A 430 -14.23 9.47 -3.72
CA ALA A 430 -15.53 10.12 -3.72
C ALA A 430 -15.41 11.65 -3.79
N ALA A 431 -14.60 12.26 -2.92
CA ALA A 431 -14.46 13.72 -2.84
C ALA A 431 -13.72 14.30 -4.06
N GLU A 432 -12.69 13.61 -4.55
CA GLU A 432 -11.83 14.14 -5.62
C GLU A 432 -12.31 13.78 -7.03
N LEU A 433 -12.88 12.59 -7.25
CA LEU A 433 -13.26 12.08 -8.57
C LEU A 433 -14.74 11.73 -8.68
N GLY A 434 -15.52 11.97 -7.63
CA GLY A 434 -16.95 11.70 -7.62
C GLY A 434 -17.31 10.23 -7.79
N VAL A 435 -18.53 9.99 -8.31
CA VAL A 435 -19.06 8.64 -8.60
C VAL A 435 -18.15 7.87 -9.57
N GLY A 436 -17.51 8.56 -10.52
CA GLY A 436 -16.59 7.94 -11.47
C GLY A 436 -15.40 7.28 -10.78
N GLY A 437 -14.80 7.95 -9.80
CA GLY A 437 -13.70 7.42 -8.99
C GLY A 437 -14.11 6.20 -8.18
N ILE A 438 -15.28 6.25 -7.52
CA ILE A 438 -15.84 5.11 -6.78
C ILE A 438 -16.06 3.91 -7.70
N ILE A 439 -16.68 4.10 -8.86
CA ILE A 439 -16.95 3.01 -9.81
C ILE A 439 -15.64 2.39 -10.30
N ALA A 440 -14.65 3.19 -10.65
CA ALA A 440 -13.36 2.69 -11.11
C ALA A 440 -12.62 1.89 -10.02
N LEU A 441 -12.65 2.37 -8.77
CA LEU A 441 -12.11 1.64 -7.61
C LEU A 441 -12.85 0.32 -7.38
N LEU A 442 -14.18 0.32 -7.45
CA LEU A 442 -14.99 -0.90 -7.32
C LEU A 442 -14.72 -1.90 -8.44
N ILE A 443 -14.50 -1.45 -9.69
CA ILE A 443 -14.10 -2.32 -10.81
C ILE A 443 -12.75 -2.96 -10.50
N PHE A 444 -11.75 -2.19 -10.06
CA PHE A 444 -10.42 -2.69 -9.72
C PHE A 444 -10.48 -3.72 -8.58
N CYS A 445 -10.98 -3.33 -7.41
CA CYS A 445 -11.05 -4.19 -6.23
C CYS A 445 -11.99 -5.38 -6.44
N GLY A 446 -13.15 -5.16 -7.06
CA GLY A 446 -14.15 -6.18 -7.36
C GLY A 446 -13.61 -7.26 -8.31
N ALA A 447 -12.82 -6.89 -9.32
CA ALA A 447 -12.16 -7.85 -10.20
C ALA A 447 -11.18 -8.76 -9.45
N ILE A 448 -10.38 -8.19 -8.55
CA ILE A 448 -9.39 -8.92 -7.74
C ILE A 448 -10.09 -9.86 -6.76
N LEU A 449 -11.09 -9.39 -6.02
CA LEU A 449 -11.86 -10.19 -5.08
C LEU A 449 -12.63 -11.31 -5.80
N SER A 450 -13.19 -11.03 -6.99
CA SER A 450 -13.85 -12.03 -7.84
C SER A 450 -12.87 -13.10 -8.33
N ALA A 451 -11.63 -12.74 -8.68
CA ALA A 451 -10.60 -13.71 -9.04
C ALA A 451 -10.23 -14.62 -7.86
N CYS A 452 -10.16 -14.06 -6.65
CA CYS A 452 -9.95 -14.83 -5.43
C CYS A 452 -11.09 -15.83 -5.20
N TRP A 453 -12.31 -15.37 -5.29
CA TRP A 453 -13.51 -16.18 -5.04
C TRP A 453 -13.70 -17.30 -6.06
N ALA A 454 -13.57 -17.00 -7.36
CA ALA A 454 -13.75 -17.96 -8.43
C ALA A 454 -12.79 -19.17 -8.37
N ARG A 455 -11.61 -18.98 -7.79
CA ARG A 455 -10.57 -20.02 -7.71
C ARG A 455 -10.51 -20.73 -6.36
N ARG A 456 -11.46 -20.52 -5.45
CA ARG A 456 -11.40 -21.02 -4.05
C ARG A 456 -11.35 -22.56 -3.91
N GLY A 457 -11.91 -23.31 -4.88
CA GLY A 457 -12.01 -24.79 -4.85
C GLY A 457 -10.99 -25.55 -5.67
N THR A 458 -10.29 -24.91 -6.60
CA THR A 458 -9.56 -25.58 -7.72
C THR A 458 -8.04 -25.57 -7.62
N LEU A 459 -7.47 -25.04 -6.54
CA LEU A 459 -6.03 -24.80 -6.46
C LEU A 459 -5.25 -26.05 -6.02
N ALA A 460 -4.23 -26.44 -6.82
CA ALA A 460 -3.16 -27.29 -6.36
C ALA A 460 -2.48 -26.70 -5.11
N SER A 461 -1.92 -27.54 -4.23
CA SER A 461 -1.30 -27.11 -2.97
C SER A 461 -0.28 -25.99 -3.13
N GLU A 462 0.43 -25.99 -4.24
CA GLU A 462 1.49 -25.02 -4.55
C GLU A 462 0.97 -23.63 -4.92
N ASP A 463 -0.12 -23.53 -5.68
CA ASP A 463 -0.75 -22.27 -6.05
C ASP A 463 -1.44 -21.62 -4.83
N ARG A 464 -1.76 -22.45 -3.83
CA ARG A 464 -2.39 -21.99 -2.59
C ARG A 464 -1.50 -21.05 -1.78
N VAL A 465 -0.18 -21.29 -1.73
CA VAL A 465 0.76 -20.43 -1.00
C VAL A 465 0.79 -19.02 -1.60
N ILE A 466 0.94 -18.93 -2.94
CA ILE A 466 0.98 -17.65 -3.63
C ILE A 466 -0.35 -16.90 -3.42
N LYS A 467 -1.46 -17.61 -3.64
CA LYS A 467 -2.79 -17.00 -3.55
C LYS A 467 -3.11 -16.53 -2.13
N LEU A 468 -2.76 -17.33 -1.11
CA LEU A 468 -3.00 -16.98 0.29
C LEU A 468 -2.16 -15.75 0.68
N ALA A 469 -0.88 -15.74 0.34
CA ALA A 469 0.00 -14.62 0.61
C ALA A 469 -0.50 -13.34 -0.08
N ALA A 470 -0.76 -13.42 -1.38
CA ALA A 470 -1.21 -12.27 -2.16
C ALA A 470 -2.59 -11.77 -1.72
N ALA A 471 -3.55 -12.67 -1.42
CA ALA A 471 -4.87 -12.29 -0.92
C ALA A 471 -4.79 -11.62 0.45
N GLY A 472 -3.92 -12.12 1.33
CA GLY A 472 -3.72 -11.52 2.64
C GLY A 472 -3.06 -10.15 2.58
N MET A 473 -2.00 -10.00 1.77
CA MET A 473 -1.35 -8.69 1.56
C MET A 473 -2.32 -7.66 0.98
N PHE A 474 -3.04 -8.01 -0.10
CA PHE A 474 -3.98 -7.09 -0.73
C PHE A 474 -5.16 -6.74 0.19
N ALA A 475 -5.72 -7.72 0.89
CA ALA A 475 -6.83 -7.47 1.83
C ALA A 475 -6.39 -6.61 3.02
N ALA A 476 -5.20 -6.86 3.59
CA ALA A 476 -4.67 -6.07 4.68
C ALA A 476 -4.45 -4.61 4.25
N TRP A 477 -3.86 -4.39 3.08
CA TRP A 477 -3.70 -3.06 2.51
C TRP A 477 -5.04 -2.38 2.25
N LEU A 478 -5.98 -3.04 1.61
CA LEU A 478 -7.29 -2.46 1.26
C LEU A 478 -8.05 -1.99 2.52
N ILE A 479 -8.01 -2.77 3.59
CA ILE A 479 -8.70 -2.43 4.84
C ILE A 479 -7.93 -1.32 5.59
N ASP A 480 -6.60 -1.36 5.58
CA ASP A 480 -5.77 -0.32 6.17
C ASP A 480 -6.00 1.03 5.50
N THR A 481 -6.03 1.07 4.16
CA THR A 481 -6.26 2.29 3.39
C THR A 481 -7.69 2.81 3.47
N SER A 482 -8.66 1.98 3.87
CA SER A 482 -10.03 2.45 4.14
C SER A 482 -10.13 3.35 5.36
N VAL A 483 -9.11 3.35 6.23
CA VAL A 483 -9.07 4.14 7.47
C VAL A 483 -7.76 4.91 7.66
N ASP A 484 -6.90 4.95 6.62
CA ASP A 484 -5.62 5.68 6.62
C ASP A 484 -5.21 6.06 5.19
N TRP A 485 -4.22 6.96 5.03
CA TRP A 485 -3.73 7.43 3.73
C TRP A 485 -2.54 6.62 3.18
N THR A 486 -2.31 5.40 3.65
CA THR A 486 -1.18 4.54 3.26
C THR A 486 -1.17 4.15 1.77
N TYR A 487 -2.26 4.41 1.03
CA TYR A 487 -2.31 4.27 -0.43
C TYR A 487 -1.46 5.30 -1.18
N ASP A 488 -1.17 6.45 -0.57
CA ASP A 488 -0.31 7.49 -1.12
C ASP A 488 1.19 7.22 -0.91
N ILE A 489 1.53 6.18 -0.14
CA ILE A 489 2.90 5.72 0.05
C ILE A 489 3.23 4.68 -1.03
N PRO A 490 4.00 5.03 -2.09
CA PRO A 490 4.21 4.15 -3.23
C PRO A 490 4.84 2.80 -2.88
N GLY A 491 5.70 2.75 -1.85
CA GLY A 491 6.29 1.51 -1.37
C GLY A 491 5.27 0.51 -0.85
N LEU A 492 4.20 0.97 -0.19
CA LEU A 492 3.13 0.13 0.36
C LEU A 492 2.10 -0.22 -0.72
N ALA A 493 1.59 0.80 -1.43
CA ALA A 493 0.63 0.59 -2.51
C ALA A 493 1.20 -0.28 -3.63
N GLY A 494 2.50 -0.13 -3.96
CA GLY A 494 3.17 -0.96 -4.95
C GLY A 494 3.23 -2.44 -4.55
N VAL A 495 3.47 -2.75 -3.27
CA VAL A 495 3.38 -4.13 -2.75
C VAL A 495 1.96 -4.69 -2.94
N ALA A 496 0.93 -3.89 -2.63
CA ALA A 496 -0.46 -4.29 -2.81
C ALA A 496 -0.83 -4.50 -4.29
N VAL A 497 -0.36 -3.63 -5.19
CA VAL A 497 -0.56 -3.75 -6.64
C VAL A 497 0.14 -4.99 -7.21
N VAL A 498 1.35 -5.32 -6.75
CA VAL A 498 2.04 -6.56 -7.10
C VAL A 498 1.23 -7.78 -6.61
N ALA A 499 0.74 -7.75 -5.38
CA ALA A 499 -0.12 -8.80 -4.84
C ALA A 499 -1.42 -8.95 -5.64
N ALA A 500 -2.08 -7.85 -6.00
CA ALA A 500 -3.26 -7.82 -6.86
C ALA A 500 -2.99 -8.48 -8.22
N GLY A 501 -1.86 -8.15 -8.85
CA GLY A 501 -1.42 -8.76 -10.09
C GLY A 501 -1.26 -10.29 -9.97
N LEU A 502 -0.64 -10.78 -8.89
CA LEU A 502 -0.48 -12.22 -8.63
C LEU A 502 -1.82 -12.95 -8.48
N LEU A 503 -2.87 -12.28 -8.01
CA LEU A 503 -4.20 -12.87 -7.84
C LEU A 503 -4.93 -13.07 -9.18
N VAL A 504 -4.66 -12.24 -10.16
CA VAL A 504 -5.36 -12.26 -11.46
C VAL A 504 -4.58 -12.94 -12.59
N VAL A 505 -3.29 -13.24 -12.39
CA VAL A 505 -2.48 -14.02 -13.34
C VAL A 505 -3.04 -15.45 -13.47
N PRO A 506 -3.03 -16.08 -14.68
CA PRO A 506 -3.47 -17.46 -14.87
C PRO A 506 -2.68 -18.45 -14.01
N ALA A 507 -3.36 -19.43 -13.40
CA ALA A 507 -2.73 -20.46 -12.55
C ALA A 507 -1.75 -21.37 -13.33
N ARG A 508 -1.96 -21.51 -14.63
CA ARG A 508 -1.08 -22.23 -15.56
C ARG A 508 -1.15 -21.57 -16.94
N VAL A 509 -0.01 -21.26 -17.48
CA VAL A 509 0.13 -21.26 -18.95
C VAL A 509 0.45 -22.71 -19.33
N THR A 510 -0.59 -23.55 -19.49
CA THR A 510 -0.38 -24.91 -20.02
C THR A 510 0.19 -24.80 -21.42
N ALA A 511 1.23 -25.59 -21.71
CA ALA A 511 1.91 -25.59 -23.00
C ALA A 511 0.96 -25.85 -24.21
N GLY A 512 -0.27 -26.32 -23.96
CA GLY A 512 -1.30 -26.55 -24.97
C GLY A 512 -2.30 -25.42 -25.16
N SER A 513 -2.38 -24.43 -24.24
CA SER A 513 -3.34 -23.32 -24.32
C SER A 513 -2.76 -22.03 -24.92
N VAL A 514 -1.50 -22.04 -25.37
CA VAL A 514 -0.97 -20.96 -26.20
C VAL A 514 -1.58 -21.16 -27.59
N PRO A 515 -2.49 -20.32 -28.06
CA PRO A 515 -2.97 -20.39 -29.42
C PRO A 515 -1.73 -20.42 -30.35
N ALA A 516 -1.73 -21.35 -31.29
CA ALA A 516 -0.70 -21.38 -32.35
C ALA A 516 -0.52 -19.96 -32.87
N ALA A 517 0.72 -19.59 -33.20
CA ALA A 517 1.11 -18.25 -33.59
C ALA A 517 0.09 -17.63 -34.58
N ARG A 518 -0.97 -17.00 -34.01
CA ARG A 518 -1.79 -16.09 -34.79
C ARG A 518 -0.88 -14.90 -35.08
N THR A 519 -0.61 -14.65 -36.32
CA THR A 519 -0.09 -13.36 -36.79
C THR A 519 -0.89 -12.28 -36.06
N ARG A 520 -0.19 -11.37 -35.37
CA ARG A 520 -0.87 -10.27 -34.64
C ARG A 520 -1.85 -9.61 -35.63
N SER A 521 -3.15 -9.67 -35.36
CA SER A 521 -4.14 -8.99 -36.21
C SER A 521 -3.77 -7.51 -36.26
N ARG A 522 -4.09 -6.83 -37.35
CA ARG A 522 -3.87 -5.36 -37.47
C ARG A 522 -4.44 -4.59 -36.26
N ARG A 523 -5.57 -5.02 -35.70
CA ARG A 523 -6.16 -4.47 -34.45
C ARG A 523 -5.26 -4.70 -33.24
N GLY A 524 -4.64 -5.86 -33.09
CA GLY A 524 -3.71 -6.14 -32.00
C GLY A 524 -2.40 -5.35 -32.10
N GLN A 525 -1.93 -5.08 -33.31
CA GLN A 525 -0.77 -4.20 -33.55
C GLN A 525 -1.11 -2.75 -33.22
N ALA A 526 -2.25 -2.22 -33.66
CA ALA A 526 -2.72 -0.87 -33.36
C ALA A 526 -2.89 -0.66 -31.85
N GLY A 527 -3.50 -1.63 -31.13
CA GLY A 527 -3.61 -1.56 -29.67
C GLY A 527 -2.26 -1.54 -28.95
N THR A 528 -1.27 -2.28 -29.46
CA THR A 528 0.10 -2.25 -28.89
C THR A 528 0.77 -0.90 -29.14
N VAL A 529 0.63 -0.34 -30.33
CA VAL A 529 1.19 0.99 -30.67
C VAL A 529 0.56 2.08 -29.80
N LEU A 530 -0.76 2.04 -29.64
CA LEU A 530 -1.47 2.99 -28.77
C LEU A 530 -1.00 2.88 -27.31
N ALA A 531 -0.88 1.66 -26.77
CA ALA A 531 -0.40 1.45 -25.41
C ALA A 531 1.04 1.98 -25.20
N LEU A 532 1.92 1.76 -26.20
CA LEU A 532 3.29 2.29 -26.15
C LEU A 532 3.33 3.81 -26.29
N ALA A 533 2.44 4.40 -27.08
CA ALA A 533 2.33 5.86 -27.20
C ALA A 533 1.84 6.49 -25.87
N ILE A 534 0.83 5.90 -25.23
CA ILE A 534 0.36 6.35 -23.90
C ILE A 534 1.50 6.22 -22.88
N LEU A 535 2.20 5.09 -22.87
CA LEU A 535 3.33 4.87 -21.95
C LEU A 535 4.46 5.89 -22.16
N ALA A 536 4.76 6.26 -23.42
CA ALA A 536 5.74 7.29 -23.74
C ALA A 536 5.31 8.68 -23.25
N LEU A 537 4.02 9.02 -23.39
CA LEU A 537 3.46 10.25 -22.84
C LEU A 537 3.53 10.28 -21.31
N LEU A 538 3.20 9.17 -20.64
CA LEU A 538 3.32 9.06 -19.19
C LEU A 538 4.79 9.14 -18.74
N ALA A 539 5.72 8.53 -19.46
CA ALA A 539 7.14 8.63 -19.15
C ALA A 539 7.67 10.07 -19.35
N ALA A 540 7.21 10.77 -20.37
CA ALA A 540 7.52 12.19 -20.55
C ALA A 540 6.93 13.05 -19.42
N SER A 541 5.71 12.76 -18.99
CA SER A 541 5.04 13.41 -17.85
C SER A 541 5.84 13.23 -16.56
N VAL A 542 6.14 12.00 -16.18
CA VAL A 542 6.95 11.69 -14.98
C VAL A 542 8.35 12.31 -15.09
N GLY A 543 9.00 12.22 -16.25
CA GLY A 543 10.33 12.76 -16.46
C GLY A 543 10.38 14.29 -16.34
N ARG A 544 9.36 14.98 -16.85
CA ARG A 544 9.23 16.45 -16.74
C ARG A 544 9.03 16.86 -15.26
N GLN A 545 8.12 16.20 -14.54
CA GLN A 545 7.89 16.49 -13.12
C GLN A 545 9.14 16.15 -12.30
N TYR A 546 9.81 15.03 -12.59
CA TYR A 546 11.07 14.66 -11.93
C TYR A 546 12.14 15.74 -12.09
N ALA A 547 12.31 16.28 -13.30
CA ALA A 547 13.25 17.36 -13.53
C ALA A 547 12.83 18.65 -12.78
N ALA A 548 11.53 19.00 -12.80
CA ALA A 548 11.00 20.16 -12.07
C ALA A 548 11.28 20.05 -10.57
N THR A 549 10.96 18.91 -9.94
CA THR A 549 11.19 18.67 -8.51
C THR A 549 12.68 18.72 -8.16
N ARG A 550 13.56 18.18 -9.01
CA ARG A 550 15.02 18.26 -8.79
C ARG A 550 15.53 19.70 -8.79
N TYR A 551 15.09 20.53 -9.76
CA TYR A 551 15.44 21.94 -9.77
C TYR A 551 14.83 22.70 -8.58
N GLN A 552 13.58 22.42 -8.21
CA GLN A 552 12.91 23.04 -7.08
C GLN A 552 13.67 22.76 -5.78
N GLN A 553 13.99 21.50 -5.48
CA GLN A 553 14.72 21.14 -4.26
C GLN A 553 16.14 21.72 -4.23
N ALA A 554 16.85 21.69 -5.37
CA ALA A 554 18.18 22.30 -5.46
C ALA A 554 18.12 23.81 -5.20
N GLY A 555 17.16 24.50 -5.84
CA GLY A 555 16.99 25.94 -5.64
C GLY A 555 16.54 26.29 -4.22
N ALA A 556 15.60 25.52 -3.64
CA ALA A 556 15.14 25.72 -2.26
C ALA A 556 16.27 25.59 -1.23
N ALA A 557 17.21 24.64 -1.44
CA ALA A 557 18.39 24.48 -0.58
C ALA A 557 19.37 25.68 -0.65
N GLU A 558 19.35 26.44 -1.75
CA GLU A 558 20.19 27.60 -1.96
C GLU A 558 19.60 28.91 -1.41
N VAL A 559 18.30 28.98 -1.14
CA VAL A 559 17.57 30.20 -0.73
C VAL A 559 18.26 30.95 0.42
N ALA A 560 18.78 30.20 1.41
CA ALA A 560 19.41 30.82 2.59
C ALA A 560 20.86 31.27 2.35
N ARG A 561 21.59 30.61 1.43
CA ARG A 561 23.03 30.80 1.22
C ARG A 561 23.32 31.73 0.06
N SER A 562 22.60 31.60 -1.03
CA SER A 562 22.80 32.35 -2.29
C SER A 562 21.45 32.57 -2.97
N PRO A 563 20.65 33.58 -2.53
CA PRO A 563 19.32 33.83 -3.09
C PRO A 563 19.32 34.07 -4.60
N ARG A 564 20.39 34.71 -5.15
CA ARG A 564 20.52 34.93 -6.60
C ARG A 564 20.69 33.63 -7.37
N ALA A 565 21.50 32.69 -6.88
CA ALA A 565 21.65 31.37 -7.49
C ALA A 565 20.33 30.59 -7.38
N ALA A 566 19.68 30.66 -6.21
CA ALA A 566 18.35 30.05 -6.01
C ALA A 566 17.33 30.55 -7.05
N ILE A 567 17.25 31.85 -7.30
CA ILE A 567 16.34 32.42 -8.31
C ILE A 567 16.56 31.80 -9.69
N SER A 568 17.81 31.64 -10.11
CA SER A 568 18.11 31.05 -11.44
C SER A 568 17.72 29.57 -11.51
N THR A 569 18.00 28.79 -10.45
CA THR A 569 17.68 27.38 -10.38
C THR A 569 16.16 27.16 -10.29
N LEU A 570 15.45 27.94 -9.47
CA LEU A 570 13.99 27.88 -9.32
C LEU A 570 13.26 28.36 -10.59
N ALA A 571 13.83 29.27 -11.37
CA ALA A 571 13.26 29.68 -12.65
C ALA A 571 13.23 28.51 -13.67
N GLU A 572 14.21 27.62 -13.65
CA GLU A 572 14.17 26.38 -14.45
C GLU A 572 13.09 25.42 -13.94
N ALA A 573 12.92 25.29 -12.62
CA ALA A 573 11.82 24.53 -12.03
C ALA A 573 10.45 25.06 -12.50
N GLN A 574 10.26 26.40 -12.45
CA GLN A 574 9.01 27.05 -12.85
C GLN A 574 8.68 26.88 -14.33
N LYS A 575 9.69 26.81 -15.21
CA LYS A 575 9.46 26.51 -16.64
C LYS A 575 8.94 25.10 -16.86
N LEU A 576 9.42 24.16 -16.06
CA LEU A 576 9.00 22.75 -16.12
C LEU A 576 7.66 22.53 -15.42
N ASP A 577 7.43 23.23 -14.32
CA ASP A 577 6.17 23.18 -13.56
C ASP A 577 5.72 24.61 -13.18
N PRO A 578 4.93 25.25 -14.03
CA PRO A 578 4.47 26.62 -13.78
C PRO A 578 3.39 26.71 -12.71
N ASP A 579 2.78 25.58 -12.30
CA ASP A 579 1.69 25.51 -11.33
C ASP A 579 2.17 25.13 -9.91
N SER A 580 3.47 24.78 -9.75
CA SER A 580 4.04 24.40 -8.44
C SER A 580 4.10 25.60 -7.48
N LEU A 581 3.26 25.59 -6.44
CA LEU A 581 3.27 26.62 -5.39
C LEU A 581 4.56 26.58 -4.58
N GLU A 582 5.14 25.41 -4.32
CA GLU A 582 6.41 25.29 -3.59
C GLU A 582 7.55 26.01 -4.31
N THR A 583 7.57 25.94 -5.66
CA THR A 583 8.53 26.68 -6.49
C THR A 583 8.29 28.18 -6.36
N LEU A 584 7.03 28.64 -6.41
CA LEU A 584 6.68 30.06 -6.28
C LEU A 584 7.01 30.59 -4.87
N TYR A 585 6.77 29.83 -3.81
CA TYR A 585 7.13 30.21 -2.43
C TYR A 585 8.64 30.37 -2.27
N SER A 586 9.41 29.41 -2.80
CA SER A 586 10.87 29.46 -2.77
C SER A 586 11.43 30.64 -3.57
N LEU A 587 10.83 30.97 -4.73
CA LEU A 587 11.17 32.15 -5.52
C LEU A 587 10.85 33.46 -4.78
N ALA A 588 9.66 33.55 -4.17
CA ALA A 588 9.26 34.73 -3.40
C ALA A 588 10.20 34.95 -2.21
N ALA A 589 10.55 33.88 -1.49
CA ALA A 589 11.52 33.93 -0.38
C ALA A 589 12.91 34.39 -0.87
N SER A 590 13.34 33.95 -2.04
CA SER A 590 14.63 34.33 -2.64
C SER A 590 14.62 35.80 -3.04
N TYR A 591 13.55 36.29 -3.67
CA TYR A 591 13.41 37.73 -4.01
C TYR A 591 13.35 38.61 -2.75
N ALA A 592 12.63 38.18 -1.71
CA ALA A 592 12.57 38.93 -0.45
C ALA A 592 13.92 39.01 0.26
N ARG A 593 14.81 38.03 0.11
CA ARG A 593 16.17 38.03 0.65
C ARG A 593 17.15 38.91 -0.14
N GLU A 594 16.84 39.19 -1.42
CA GLU A 594 17.55 40.16 -2.26
C GLU A 594 16.91 41.54 -2.17
N ASP A 595 16.09 41.83 -1.16
CA ASP A 595 15.33 43.07 -0.94
C ASP A 595 14.44 43.48 -2.14
N ASN A 596 14.17 42.53 -3.05
CA ASN A 596 13.27 42.75 -4.17
C ASN A 596 11.82 42.41 -3.78
N TYR A 597 11.28 43.22 -2.87
CA TYR A 597 9.94 43.01 -2.33
C TYR A 597 8.82 43.09 -3.37
N ALA A 598 9.03 43.87 -4.45
CA ALA A 598 8.07 43.97 -5.55
C ALA A 598 7.91 42.61 -6.24
N ARG A 599 9.02 41.99 -6.68
CA ARG A 599 8.98 40.66 -7.31
C ARG A 599 8.50 39.57 -6.32
N ALA A 600 8.91 39.63 -5.06
CA ALA A 600 8.41 38.69 -4.04
C ALA A 600 6.89 38.75 -3.95
N ARG A 601 6.31 39.96 -3.85
CA ARG A 601 4.87 40.18 -3.82
C ARG A 601 4.18 39.68 -5.08
N ASP A 602 4.68 40.03 -6.26
CA ASP A 602 4.08 39.63 -7.53
C ASP A 602 4.08 38.09 -7.68
N THR A 603 5.14 37.42 -7.20
CA THR A 603 5.25 35.97 -7.20
C THR A 603 4.21 35.33 -6.27
N LEU A 604 4.00 35.89 -5.07
CA LEU A 604 2.96 35.41 -4.14
C LEU A 604 1.54 35.69 -4.64
N LEU A 605 1.33 36.83 -5.32
CA LEU A 605 0.05 37.11 -5.98
C LEU A 605 -0.22 36.13 -7.13
N LEU A 606 0.82 35.72 -7.87
CA LEU A 606 0.69 34.66 -8.87
C LEU A 606 0.31 33.32 -8.20
N ALA A 607 0.92 32.97 -7.06
CA ALA A 607 0.56 31.78 -6.30
C ALA A 607 -0.92 31.83 -5.85
N ALA A 608 -1.37 32.97 -5.30
CA ALA A 608 -2.77 33.16 -4.91
C ALA A 608 -3.77 33.13 -6.09
N ALA A 609 -3.32 33.48 -7.30
CA ALA A 609 -4.13 33.38 -8.50
C ALA A 609 -4.21 31.93 -9.06
N ARG A 610 -3.19 31.10 -8.81
CA ARG A 610 -3.18 29.68 -9.19
C ARG A 610 -4.10 28.85 -8.32
N GLU A 611 -4.08 29.09 -7.01
CA GLU A 611 -4.90 28.39 -6.02
C GLU A 611 -5.60 29.43 -5.12
N PRO A 612 -6.76 29.98 -5.53
CA PRO A 612 -7.47 31.01 -4.80
C PRO A 612 -8.00 30.59 -3.43
N ASP A 613 -8.30 29.30 -3.26
CA ASP A 613 -8.82 28.73 -2.01
C ASP A 613 -7.69 28.27 -1.05
N ASN A 614 -6.44 28.42 -1.45
CA ASN A 614 -5.28 28.10 -0.62
C ASN A 614 -4.94 29.26 0.32
N TYR A 615 -4.89 29.00 1.63
CA TYR A 615 -4.63 30.03 2.65
C TYR A 615 -3.15 30.47 2.74
N VAL A 616 -2.21 29.68 2.23
CA VAL A 616 -0.77 29.92 2.39
C VAL A 616 -0.28 31.16 1.64
N PRO A 617 -0.66 31.42 0.37
CA PRO A 617 -0.23 32.63 -0.34
C PRO A 617 -0.63 33.94 0.38
N PRO A 618 -1.88 34.15 0.83
CA PRO A 618 -2.21 35.37 1.58
C PRO A 618 -1.49 35.42 2.93
N ALA A 619 -1.25 34.30 3.64
CA ALA A 619 -0.44 34.29 4.85
C ALA A 619 0.99 34.80 4.59
N LEU A 620 1.64 34.30 3.53
CA LEU A 620 2.99 34.75 3.13
C LEU A 620 3.02 36.21 2.64
N LEU A 621 1.95 36.71 2.02
CA LEU A 621 1.82 38.13 1.70
C LEU A 621 1.76 39.00 2.98
N GLY A 622 1.05 38.52 4.01
CA GLY A 622 1.05 39.13 5.34
C GLY A 622 2.44 39.18 5.97
N ASP A 623 3.20 38.09 5.92
CA ASP A 623 4.58 38.03 6.39
C ASP A 623 5.50 38.99 5.63
N LEU A 624 5.34 39.08 4.30
CA LEU A 624 6.10 39.99 3.48
C LEU A 624 5.81 41.48 3.82
N ALA A 625 4.53 41.81 4.07
CA ALA A 625 4.11 43.16 4.49
C ALA A 625 4.72 43.53 5.85
N LEU A 626 4.75 42.60 6.81
CA LEU A 626 5.40 42.82 8.10
C LEU A 626 6.89 43.12 7.99
N ARG A 627 7.60 42.37 7.18
CA ARG A 627 9.04 42.62 6.95
C ARG A 627 9.31 44.04 6.44
N ARG A 628 8.31 44.67 5.81
CA ARG A 628 8.36 46.06 5.33
C ARG A 628 7.84 47.07 6.32
N GLY A 629 7.35 46.62 7.49
CA GLY A 629 6.72 47.49 8.49
C GLY A 629 5.29 47.90 8.15
N ASP A 630 4.68 47.35 7.09
CA ASP A 630 3.28 47.62 6.71
C ASP A 630 2.33 46.69 7.48
N THR A 631 2.04 47.09 8.73
CA THR A 631 1.16 46.33 9.61
C THR A 631 -0.30 46.34 9.17
N SER A 632 -0.71 47.40 8.44
CA SER A 632 -2.09 47.52 7.95
C SER A 632 -2.36 46.51 6.81
N LEU A 633 -1.45 46.43 5.85
CA LEU A 633 -1.54 45.43 4.79
C LEU A 633 -1.40 44.02 5.34
N ALA A 634 -0.48 43.77 6.27
CA ALA A 634 -0.33 42.48 6.93
C ALA A 634 -1.64 42.01 7.58
N ALA A 635 -2.33 42.89 8.30
CA ALA A 635 -3.61 42.56 8.91
C ALA A 635 -4.71 42.24 7.88
N VAL A 636 -4.69 42.85 6.71
CA VAL A 636 -5.64 42.54 5.63
C VAL A 636 -5.37 41.13 5.07
N GLU A 637 -4.11 40.81 4.77
CA GLU A 637 -3.75 39.54 4.17
C GLU A 637 -3.91 38.37 5.16
N TYR A 638 -3.58 38.53 6.45
CA TYR A 638 -3.85 37.50 7.45
C TYR A 638 -5.34 37.25 7.67
N ARG A 639 -6.20 38.29 7.62
CA ARG A 639 -7.65 38.09 7.66
C ARG A 639 -8.15 37.31 6.44
N ARG A 640 -7.56 37.54 5.26
CA ARG A 640 -7.88 36.75 4.07
C ARG A 640 -7.45 35.29 4.25
N ALA A 641 -6.23 35.05 4.75
CA ALA A 641 -5.76 33.71 5.05
C ALA A 641 -6.65 33.00 6.11
N LEU A 642 -7.04 33.72 7.16
CA LEU A 642 -7.92 33.21 8.22
C LEU A 642 -9.32 32.86 7.69
N ALA A 643 -9.84 33.60 6.70
CA ALA A 643 -11.12 33.25 6.06
C ALA A 643 -11.06 31.91 5.32
N LEU A 644 -9.89 31.54 4.80
CA LEU A 644 -9.64 30.26 4.12
C LEU A 644 -9.26 29.13 5.08
N ASN A 645 -8.74 29.45 6.27
CA ASN A 645 -8.37 28.50 7.32
C ASN A 645 -8.77 29.00 8.72
N PRO A 646 -10.08 29.01 9.05
CA PRO A 646 -10.61 29.67 10.25
C PRO A 646 -10.14 29.11 11.59
N THR A 647 -9.63 27.88 11.63
CA THR A 647 -9.20 27.20 12.85
C THR A 647 -7.68 27.21 13.03
N ASP A 648 -6.96 27.95 12.20
CA ASP A 648 -5.51 28.05 12.28
C ASP A 648 -5.04 28.86 13.49
N PRO A 649 -4.30 28.28 14.45
CA PRO A 649 -3.91 28.98 15.68
C PRO A 649 -2.96 30.16 15.42
N GLU A 650 -2.06 30.03 14.43
CA GLU A 650 -1.07 31.07 14.13
C GLU A 650 -1.74 32.27 13.46
N LEU A 651 -2.66 32.03 12.52
CA LEU A 651 -3.44 33.07 11.88
C LEU A 651 -4.38 33.79 12.88
N LEU A 652 -5.03 33.02 13.79
CA LEU A 652 -5.85 33.61 14.86
C LEU A 652 -5.01 34.54 15.72
N GLN A 653 -3.82 34.14 16.15
CA GLN A 653 -2.91 34.96 16.91
C GLN A 653 -2.45 36.18 16.11
N ALA A 654 -2.08 35.99 14.84
CA ALA A 654 -1.61 37.06 13.95
C ALA A 654 -2.68 38.16 13.76
N VAL A 655 -3.95 37.80 13.66
CA VAL A 655 -5.06 38.76 13.52
C VAL A 655 -5.40 39.40 14.85
N ALA A 656 -5.36 38.69 16.00
CA ALA A 656 -5.69 39.21 17.30
C ALA A 656 -4.67 40.25 17.84
N THR A 657 -3.42 40.16 17.43
CA THR A 657 -2.33 41.03 17.89
C THR A 657 -2.16 42.30 17.07
N ARG A 658 -2.96 42.47 16.02
CA ARG A 658 -2.88 43.58 15.04
C ARG A 658 -4.24 44.17 14.71
#